data_3ea998b882ebb1428b9d75692cfb8f5f
#
_entry.id   3ea998b882ebb1428b9d75692cfb8f5f
#
_cell.length_a   1.000
_cell.length_b   1.000
_cell.length_c   1.000
_cell.angle_alpha   90.00
_cell.angle_beta   90.00
_cell.angle_gamma   90.00
#
_symmetry.space_group_name_H-M   'P 1'
#
loop_
_entity.id
_entity.type
_entity.pdbx_description
1 polymer ?
#
loop_
_entity_poly.entity_id
_entity_poly.type
_entity_poly.pdbx_seq_one_letter_code
_entity_poly.pdbx_strand_id
1 'polypeptide(L)'
;MTAIHQGAAGPGHQNSSPSRAGTFLKFADLDKLQVIVIHAGEQANRDAAIRATLQRAHNDAIMAENPIDPEFEPEQTLYVGPAQLDEGGKLYKMADRDATQRVIVHQLGNLPTEKAKRLILALRKQAPKAQLYCGIPGQNAQPWQLVDVLDFEQTLAAGPQSDEVPGSGNVAPLHLEKGSSEQGPDLPAGFEVRGSRLCALTTVGRGEDARQEWIPISSPVQVLAETADEQGRGYGRLLEWRDSAMRVHQWAMPVRALVPRNGEEVFAALLDAGLPFIELSHKRRLAAYLMNCQPKRRITSVERTGWHGHAYVLPGGAIGPDAEGVILQTAGYTAGDFTERGTLTGWQQGVAELAVGNSRLCFALSLAFAAPLLSLVGMEGGGFHLKGESTDGKTTVMKAAASVYGHPDRYAQTWRATGNAIEGIASRRNDALLCLDELGELDGREAGQTAYMLANGQGKGRSKQDGELRERKAWRLLFLSTGELSLEDHAASAGKSTQAGMEVRTIQIPSDTGHHGAFEWLHGLDGGRSFADALKANSEEHHGIAFRTYAQALAQAMDEHRERLREDIKQLAAELTPKGAGNQVGRAINRFALVAAAGELATRLGVTGWSAGEAIRAVRICLKAWLAERGHLGNKEDAATLRQIRQFFTAHQYTRFADWDDPNHRAANMVGYRRNPKTNSETGVTFFVLPEGWREITVGRDYRKAALLAVENGWIGCRDKGKTQKTVKIPCVGKAVKVYVLSDRVLADDAGEPGDTTANNA
;
A
#
# COMPACT_ATOMS: atom_id res chain seq x y z
N MET A 1 -13.86 21.39 -61.80
CA MET A 1 -14.13 20.23 -62.66
C MET A 1 -14.52 19.11 -61.74
N THR A 2 -15.85 18.97 -61.47
CA THR A 2 -16.72 17.99 -62.12
C THR A 2 -16.30 16.55 -61.77
N ALA A 3 -17.05 15.71 -61.13
CA ALA A 3 -18.47 15.34 -61.15
C ALA A 3 -18.74 14.53 -59.86
N ILE A 4 -19.78 14.74 -59.08
CA ILE A 4 -21.12 14.20 -59.17
C ILE A 4 -21.16 12.70 -59.53
N HIS A 5 -21.46 11.84 -58.56
CA HIS A 5 -22.46 10.80 -58.76
C HIS A 5 -23.18 10.47 -57.41
N GLN A 6 -24.46 10.59 -57.49
CA GLN A 6 -25.56 10.12 -56.66
C GLN A 6 -25.37 8.62 -56.30
N GLY A 7 -25.64 8.21 -55.13
CA GLY A 7 -26.94 7.95 -54.55
C GLY A 7 -27.02 6.48 -54.19
N ALA A 8 -27.18 6.19 -52.93
CA ALA A 8 -28.02 5.09 -52.48
C ALA A 8 -28.36 5.37 -51.01
N ALA A 9 -29.62 5.54 -50.72
CA ALA A 9 -30.17 5.69 -49.38
C ALA A 9 -29.90 4.39 -48.59
N GLY A 10 -29.08 4.47 -47.57
CA GLY A 10 -29.00 3.46 -46.52
C GLY A 10 -30.18 3.63 -45.55
N PRO A 11 -30.74 2.55 -45.04
CA PRO A 11 -31.88 2.61 -44.16
C PRO A 11 -31.53 3.26 -42.84
N GLY A 12 -32.42 4.15 -42.39
CA GLY A 12 -32.27 4.91 -41.16
C GLY A 12 -31.99 4.02 -39.95
N HIS A 13 -31.07 4.45 -39.15
CA HIS A 13 -30.97 4.01 -37.77
C HIS A 13 -32.28 4.41 -37.07
N GLN A 14 -33.23 3.48 -37.09
CA GLN A 14 -34.25 3.46 -36.08
C GLN A 14 -33.57 3.10 -34.76
N ASN A 15 -33.49 4.02 -33.84
CA ASN A 15 -33.33 3.77 -32.43
C ASN A 15 -34.51 2.87 -31.97
N SER A 16 -34.41 1.60 -32.25
CA SER A 16 -35.25 0.61 -31.59
C SER A 16 -34.60 0.40 -30.20
N SER A 17 -35.16 1.06 -29.19
CA SER A 17 -35.15 0.52 -27.86
C SER A 17 -35.34 -1.00 -28.01
N PRO A 18 -34.53 -1.87 -27.36
CA PRO A 18 -34.67 -3.32 -27.49
C PRO A 18 -36.12 -3.63 -27.11
N SER A 19 -36.93 -4.08 -28.11
CA SER A 19 -38.31 -4.45 -27.89
C SER A 19 -38.29 -5.56 -26.85
N ARG A 20 -38.98 -5.37 -25.75
CA ARG A 20 -39.14 -6.36 -24.67
C ARG A 20 -39.55 -7.73 -25.20
N ALA A 21 -40.14 -7.80 -26.34
CA ALA A 21 -40.49 -9.03 -27.05
C ALA A 21 -39.26 -9.82 -27.54
N GLY A 22 -38.15 -9.16 -27.87
CA GLY A 22 -36.93 -9.81 -28.29
C GLY A 22 -36.10 -10.45 -27.15
N THR A 23 -36.48 -10.18 -25.90
CA THR A 23 -35.81 -10.73 -24.72
C THR A 23 -36.38 -12.06 -24.28
N PHE A 24 -37.59 -12.36 -24.73
CA PHE A 24 -38.22 -13.67 -24.49
C PHE A 24 -38.12 -14.50 -25.74
N LEU A 25 -37.72 -15.76 -25.58
CA LEU A 25 -37.80 -16.77 -26.63
C LEU A 25 -39.25 -16.88 -27.12
N LYS A 26 -39.43 -17.27 -28.38
CA LYS A 26 -40.75 -17.52 -28.92
C LYS A 26 -41.42 -18.60 -28.08
N PHE A 27 -42.75 -18.55 -27.94
CA PHE A 27 -43.50 -19.52 -27.16
C PHE A 27 -43.21 -20.98 -27.57
N ALA A 28 -42.97 -21.23 -28.85
CA ALA A 28 -42.58 -22.56 -29.36
C ALA A 28 -41.22 -23.05 -28.83
N ASP A 29 -40.35 -22.16 -28.41
CA ASP A 29 -39.04 -22.54 -27.88
C ASP A 29 -39.10 -22.76 -26.36
N LEU A 30 -40.11 -22.20 -25.67
CA LEU A 30 -40.30 -22.39 -24.23
C LEU A 30 -40.68 -23.81 -23.85
N ASP A 31 -41.38 -24.53 -24.73
CA ASP A 31 -41.77 -25.93 -24.53
C ASP A 31 -40.58 -26.87 -24.43
N LYS A 32 -39.42 -26.46 -24.90
CA LYS A 32 -38.15 -27.19 -24.87
C LYS A 32 -37.23 -26.80 -23.73
N LEU A 33 -37.60 -25.79 -22.95
CA LEU A 33 -36.74 -25.30 -21.87
C LEU A 33 -36.77 -26.20 -20.67
N GLN A 34 -35.60 -26.68 -20.28
CA GLN A 34 -35.41 -27.47 -19.04
C GLN A 34 -35.07 -26.59 -17.88
N VAL A 35 -34.39 -25.41 -18.12
CA VAL A 35 -33.89 -24.52 -17.09
C VAL A 35 -34.24 -23.08 -17.42
N ILE A 36 -34.71 -22.33 -16.41
CA ILE A 36 -34.94 -20.90 -16.49
C ILE A 36 -33.96 -20.19 -15.52
N VAL A 37 -33.18 -19.28 -16.03
CA VAL A 37 -32.25 -18.45 -15.20
C VAL A 37 -32.71 -17.02 -15.16
N ILE A 38 -32.92 -16.49 -13.97
CA ILE A 38 -33.36 -15.14 -13.72
C ILE A 38 -32.21 -14.38 -13.08
N HIS A 39 -31.75 -13.33 -13.76
CA HIS A 39 -30.70 -12.46 -13.25
C HIS A 39 -31.30 -11.21 -12.61
N ALA A 40 -31.10 -11.03 -11.31
CA ALA A 40 -31.66 -9.94 -10.52
C ALA A 40 -30.71 -8.76 -10.30
N GLY A 41 -29.48 -8.79 -10.85
CA GLY A 41 -28.46 -7.75 -10.74
C GLY A 41 -28.40 -6.78 -11.93
N GLU A 42 -27.48 -5.82 -11.90
CA GLU A 42 -27.30 -4.83 -12.97
C GLU A 42 -26.80 -5.42 -14.29
N GLN A 43 -27.07 -4.73 -15.40
CA GLN A 43 -26.95 -5.24 -16.78
C GLN A 43 -25.50 -5.42 -17.30
N ALA A 44 -24.50 -4.84 -16.66
CA ALA A 44 -23.10 -4.91 -17.12
C ALA A 44 -22.52 -6.32 -16.92
N ASN A 45 -22.07 -6.96 -17.99
CA ASN A 45 -21.54 -8.32 -18.06
C ASN A 45 -22.51 -9.47 -17.76
N ARG A 46 -23.77 -9.26 -18.02
CA ARG A 46 -24.86 -10.19 -17.80
C ARG A 46 -24.61 -11.58 -18.41
N ASP A 47 -24.29 -11.64 -19.68
CA ASP A 47 -24.23 -12.90 -20.42
C ASP A 47 -23.04 -13.79 -19.99
N ALA A 48 -21.90 -13.20 -19.68
CA ALA A 48 -20.74 -13.91 -19.18
C ALA A 48 -20.97 -14.47 -17.77
N ALA A 49 -21.55 -13.66 -16.86
CA ALA A 49 -21.86 -14.07 -15.50
C ALA A 49 -22.92 -15.18 -15.45
N ILE A 50 -23.93 -15.12 -16.31
CA ILE A 50 -24.99 -16.13 -16.40
C ILE A 50 -24.41 -17.45 -16.94
N ARG A 51 -23.62 -17.42 -18.01
CA ARG A 51 -22.95 -18.61 -18.56
C ARG A 51 -22.02 -19.26 -17.54
N ALA A 52 -21.23 -18.45 -16.82
CA ALA A 52 -20.36 -18.95 -15.75
C ALA A 52 -21.14 -19.61 -14.61
N THR A 53 -22.29 -19.03 -14.24
CA THR A 53 -23.18 -19.59 -13.20
C THR A 53 -23.81 -20.92 -13.66
N LEU A 54 -24.25 -21.00 -14.90
CA LEU A 54 -24.79 -22.21 -15.47
C LEU A 54 -23.76 -23.33 -15.60
N GLN A 55 -22.55 -23.02 -16.05
CA GLN A 55 -21.45 -23.96 -16.14
C GLN A 55 -21.08 -24.52 -14.77
N ARG A 56 -21.09 -23.67 -13.74
CA ARG A 56 -20.83 -24.08 -12.35
C ARG A 56 -21.97 -24.91 -11.79
N ALA A 57 -23.23 -24.51 -11.99
CA ALA A 57 -24.40 -25.28 -11.59
C ALA A 57 -24.41 -26.66 -12.23
N HIS A 58 -23.98 -26.75 -13.48
CA HIS A 58 -23.82 -28.03 -14.18
C HIS A 58 -22.70 -28.89 -13.54
N ASN A 59 -21.55 -28.29 -13.25
CA ASN A 59 -20.42 -28.96 -12.60
C ASN A 59 -20.79 -29.42 -11.18
N ASP A 60 -21.46 -28.58 -10.40
CA ASP A 60 -21.87 -28.87 -9.02
C ASP A 60 -22.96 -29.99 -9.01
N ALA A 61 -23.86 -30.02 -10.00
CA ALA A 61 -24.86 -31.06 -10.13
C ALA A 61 -24.24 -32.42 -10.51
N ILE A 62 -23.17 -32.43 -11.31
CA ILE A 62 -22.39 -33.63 -11.59
C ILE A 62 -21.71 -34.15 -10.32
N MET A 63 -21.15 -33.27 -9.50
CA MET A 63 -20.49 -33.65 -8.25
C MET A 63 -21.47 -34.10 -7.16
N ALA A 64 -22.73 -33.66 -7.22
CA ALA A 64 -23.78 -33.99 -6.24
C ALA A 64 -24.61 -35.26 -6.60
N GLU A 65 -24.22 -36.03 -7.62
CA GLU A 65 -24.98 -37.19 -8.13
C GLU A 65 -26.41 -36.86 -8.62
N ASN A 66 -26.68 -35.60 -8.90
CA ASN A 66 -27.98 -35.12 -9.38
C ASN A 66 -27.77 -34.34 -10.70
N PRO A 67 -27.41 -35.02 -11.79
CA PRO A 67 -27.00 -34.35 -13.02
C PRO A 67 -28.17 -33.58 -13.63
N ILE A 68 -27.91 -32.30 -13.91
CA ILE A 68 -28.61 -31.60 -14.97
C ILE A 68 -28.26 -32.39 -16.24
N ASP A 69 -29.25 -32.67 -17.07
CA ASP A 69 -29.10 -33.46 -18.28
C ASP A 69 -27.72 -33.24 -18.93
N PRO A 70 -26.91 -34.29 -19.18
CA PRO A 70 -25.60 -34.16 -19.80
C PRO A 70 -25.63 -33.51 -21.20
N GLU A 71 -26.78 -33.41 -21.83
CA GLU A 71 -27.01 -32.68 -23.10
C GLU A 71 -27.47 -31.25 -22.90
N PHE A 72 -27.29 -30.66 -21.69
CA PHE A 72 -27.65 -29.29 -21.40
C PHE A 72 -26.88 -28.32 -22.30
N GLU A 73 -27.60 -27.72 -23.25
CA GLU A 73 -27.10 -26.65 -24.11
C GLU A 73 -27.59 -25.25 -23.61
N PRO A 74 -26.73 -24.21 -23.62
CA PRO A 74 -27.13 -22.85 -23.23
C PRO A 74 -28.32 -22.29 -23.98
N GLU A 75 -28.60 -22.80 -25.15
CA GLU A 75 -29.72 -22.40 -26.01
C GLU A 75 -31.09 -22.79 -25.44
N GLN A 76 -31.13 -23.75 -24.53
CA GLN A 76 -32.37 -24.18 -23.84
C GLN A 76 -32.64 -23.36 -22.57
N THR A 77 -31.98 -22.24 -22.39
CA THR A 77 -32.08 -21.45 -21.17
C THR A 77 -32.71 -20.08 -21.43
N LEU A 78 -33.76 -19.74 -20.68
CA LEU A 78 -34.39 -18.42 -20.70
C LEU A 78 -33.69 -17.47 -19.71
N TYR A 79 -33.20 -16.35 -20.20
CA TYR A 79 -32.56 -15.31 -19.39
C TYR A 79 -33.50 -14.12 -19.17
N VAL A 80 -33.64 -13.69 -17.92
CA VAL A 80 -34.51 -12.61 -17.53
C VAL A 80 -33.71 -11.55 -16.75
N GLY A 81 -33.75 -10.30 -17.16
CA GLY A 81 -33.05 -9.19 -16.51
C GLY A 81 -33.89 -8.45 -15.46
N PRO A 82 -33.26 -7.59 -14.64
CA PRO A 82 -33.94 -6.87 -13.55
C PRO A 82 -35.13 -6.01 -13.99
N ALA A 83 -35.03 -5.36 -15.12
CA ALA A 83 -36.10 -4.51 -15.66
C ALA A 83 -37.40 -5.29 -15.99
N GLN A 84 -37.27 -6.59 -16.22
CA GLN A 84 -38.40 -7.48 -16.53
C GLN A 84 -39.05 -8.02 -15.26
N LEU A 85 -38.38 -7.94 -14.12
CA LEU A 85 -38.90 -8.30 -12.81
C LEU A 85 -39.85 -7.22 -12.24
N ASP A 86 -39.66 -5.96 -12.62
CA ASP A 86 -40.49 -4.85 -12.16
C ASP A 86 -41.86 -4.78 -12.89
N GLU A 87 -41.93 -5.35 -14.09
CA GLU A 87 -43.14 -5.36 -14.91
C GLU A 87 -43.93 -6.66 -14.79
N GLY A 88 -44.28 -7.02 -13.61
CA GLY A 88 -44.91 -8.26 -13.10
C GLY A 88 -45.91 -9.03 -13.92
N GLY A 89 -46.10 -8.74 -15.18
CA GLY A 89 -47.04 -9.46 -16.04
C GLY A 89 -46.41 -10.31 -17.14
N LYS A 90 -45.20 -9.97 -17.57
CA LYS A 90 -44.62 -10.60 -18.78
C LYS A 90 -43.77 -11.85 -18.49
N LEU A 91 -43.14 -11.89 -17.32
CA LEU A 91 -42.36 -13.04 -16.82
C LEU A 91 -43.19 -14.33 -16.74
N TYR A 92 -44.48 -14.22 -16.62
CA TYR A 92 -45.37 -15.31 -16.22
C TYR A 92 -46.23 -15.85 -17.36
N LYS A 93 -45.99 -15.45 -18.58
CA LYS A 93 -46.67 -16.02 -19.76
C LYS A 93 -45.83 -17.08 -20.40
N MET A 94 -45.47 -18.09 -19.63
CA MET A 94 -44.86 -19.32 -20.16
C MET A 94 -45.94 -20.18 -20.79
N ALA A 95 -45.70 -20.69 -21.99
CA ALA A 95 -46.68 -21.51 -22.71
C ALA A 95 -46.86 -22.89 -22.10
N ASP A 96 -45.76 -23.52 -21.69
CA ASP A 96 -45.78 -24.83 -21.04
C ASP A 96 -45.06 -24.79 -19.70
N ARG A 97 -45.85 -24.85 -18.62
CA ARG A 97 -45.35 -24.85 -17.24
C ARG A 97 -44.85 -26.22 -16.79
N ASP A 98 -45.27 -27.25 -17.43
CA ASP A 98 -44.93 -28.62 -17.05
C ASP A 98 -43.61 -29.08 -17.69
N ALA A 99 -43.16 -28.44 -18.76
CA ALA A 99 -41.87 -28.70 -19.39
C ALA A 99 -40.67 -28.10 -18.61
N THR A 100 -40.91 -27.08 -17.75
CA THR A 100 -39.84 -26.42 -16.97
C THR A 100 -39.52 -27.27 -15.75
N GLN A 101 -38.32 -27.84 -15.73
CA GLN A 101 -37.88 -28.70 -14.62
C GLN A 101 -37.17 -27.91 -13.49
N ARG A 102 -36.42 -26.87 -13.82
CA ARG A 102 -35.62 -26.10 -12.85
C ARG A 102 -35.68 -24.63 -13.16
N VAL A 103 -35.69 -23.83 -12.10
CA VAL A 103 -35.59 -22.37 -12.18
C VAL A 103 -34.47 -21.91 -11.27
N ILE A 104 -33.46 -21.24 -11.83
CA ILE A 104 -32.34 -20.69 -11.10
C ILE A 104 -32.47 -19.16 -11.07
N VAL A 105 -32.56 -18.58 -9.88
CA VAL A 105 -32.58 -17.12 -9.69
C VAL A 105 -31.20 -16.64 -9.27
N HIS A 106 -30.49 -16.07 -10.20
CA HIS A 106 -29.16 -15.53 -9.97
C HIS A 106 -29.22 -14.19 -9.21
N GLN A 107 -28.41 -14.02 -8.17
CA GLN A 107 -28.34 -12.80 -7.36
C GLN A 107 -29.68 -12.37 -6.71
N LEU A 108 -30.50 -13.31 -6.30
CA LEU A 108 -31.75 -13.02 -5.60
C LEU A 108 -31.54 -12.16 -4.34
N GLY A 109 -30.42 -12.36 -3.63
CA GLY A 109 -30.05 -11.59 -2.45
C GLY A 109 -29.83 -10.08 -2.71
N ASN A 110 -29.63 -9.67 -3.96
CA ASN A 110 -29.48 -8.25 -4.32
C ASN A 110 -30.84 -7.52 -4.47
N LEU A 111 -31.95 -8.24 -4.42
CA LEU A 111 -33.28 -7.63 -4.44
C LEU A 111 -33.74 -7.30 -3.00
N PRO A 112 -34.52 -6.21 -2.83
CA PRO A 112 -35.24 -6.00 -1.59
C PRO A 112 -36.08 -7.21 -1.20
N THR A 113 -36.09 -7.60 0.06
CA THR A 113 -36.72 -8.82 0.57
C THR A 113 -38.16 -9.00 0.08
N GLU A 114 -38.95 -7.93 0.05
CA GLU A 114 -40.33 -7.99 -0.44
C GLU A 114 -40.45 -8.23 -1.95
N LYS A 115 -39.50 -7.70 -2.75
CA LYS A 115 -39.43 -7.99 -4.19
C LYS A 115 -39.00 -9.43 -4.44
N ALA A 116 -38.02 -9.94 -3.68
CA ALA A 116 -37.59 -11.33 -3.76
C ALA A 116 -38.73 -12.32 -3.43
N LYS A 117 -39.47 -12.09 -2.35
CA LYS A 117 -40.65 -12.90 -1.98
C LYS A 117 -41.73 -12.88 -3.07
N ARG A 118 -42.07 -11.73 -3.62
CA ARG A 118 -43.04 -11.62 -4.70
C ARG A 118 -42.62 -12.41 -5.95
N LEU A 119 -41.32 -12.30 -6.30
CA LEU A 119 -40.77 -13.06 -7.43
C LEU A 119 -40.87 -14.57 -7.21
N ILE A 120 -40.49 -15.07 -6.04
CA ILE A 120 -40.56 -16.48 -5.69
C ILE A 120 -42.02 -17.01 -5.77
N LEU A 121 -42.94 -16.29 -5.15
CA LEU A 121 -44.35 -16.64 -5.16
C LEU A 121 -44.93 -16.71 -6.58
N ALA A 122 -44.53 -15.75 -7.40
CA ALA A 122 -44.96 -15.70 -8.76
C ALA A 122 -44.37 -16.83 -9.60
N LEU A 123 -43.09 -17.16 -9.45
CA LEU A 123 -42.45 -18.29 -10.12
C LEU A 123 -43.05 -19.63 -9.71
N ARG A 124 -43.37 -19.85 -8.44
CA ARG A 124 -44.08 -21.07 -7.97
C ARG A 124 -45.44 -21.19 -8.58
N LYS A 125 -46.16 -20.06 -8.76
CA LYS A 125 -47.48 -20.09 -9.43
C LYS A 125 -47.37 -20.40 -10.91
N GLN A 126 -46.28 -20.04 -11.56
CA GLN A 126 -46.09 -20.19 -12.99
C GLN A 126 -45.46 -21.54 -13.36
N ALA A 127 -44.56 -22.07 -12.53
CA ALA A 127 -43.91 -23.35 -12.72
C ALA A 127 -44.03 -24.21 -11.45
N PRO A 128 -45.27 -24.75 -11.16
CA PRO A 128 -45.56 -25.41 -9.88
C PRO A 128 -44.80 -26.72 -9.67
N LYS A 129 -44.32 -27.34 -10.73
CA LYS A 129 -43.53 -28.59 -10.66
C LYS A 129 -42.02 -28.38 -10.75
N ALA A 130 -41.56 -27.15 -11.03
CA ALA A 130 -40.15 -26.86 -11.18
C ALA A 130 -39.45 -26.75 -9.80
N GLN A 131 -38.24 -27.28 -9.72
CA GLN A 131 -37.33 -27.03 -8.58
C GLN A 131 -36.78 -25.64 -8.71
N LEU A 132 -36.96 -24.82 -7.68
CA LEU A 132 -36.45 -23.44 -7.63
C LEU A 132 -35.15 -23.40 -6.83
N TYR A 133 -34.10 -22.85 -7.42
CA TYR A 133 -32.80 -22.65 -6.80
C TYR A 133 -32.40 -21.20 -6.81
N CYS A 134 -31.68 -20.77 -5.79
CA CYS A 134 -31.07 -19.46 -5.71
C CYS A 134 -29.56 -19.60 -5.81
N GLY A 135 -28.94 -18.81 -6.67
CA GLY A 135 -27.49 -18.63 -6.67
C GLY A 135 -27.10 -17.70 -5.52
N ILE A 136 -26.51 -18.23 -4.46
CA ILE A 136 -25.95 -17.46 -3.35
C ILE A 136 -24.42 -17.44 -3.50
N PRO A 137 -23.73 -16.29 -3.27
CA PRO A 137 -22.26 -16.29 -3.20
C PRO A 137 -21.80 -17.31 -2.17
N GLY A 138 -20.96 -18.25 -2.58
CA GLY A 138 -20.51 -19.35 -1.72
C GLY A 138 -19.63 -18.87 -0.58
N GLN A 139 -19.79 -19.45 0.57
CA GLN A 139 -18.88 -19.38 1.68
C GLN A 139 -17.76 -20.41 1.47
N ASN A 140 -16.52 -20.09 1.87
CA ASN A 140 -15.37 -21.01 1.82
C ASN A 140 -14.96 -21.52 0.42
N ALA A 141 -14.41 -20.64 -0.41
CA ALA A 141 -13.72 -20.99 -1.68
C ALA A 141 -14.56 -21.75 -2.73
N GLN A 142 -15.82 -22.00 -2.47
CA GLN A 142 -16.78 -22.47 -3.48
C GLN A 142 -17.57 -21.26 -4.02
N PRO A 143 -17.49 -20.97 -5.30
CA PRO A 143 -17.95 -19.68 -5.82
C PRO A 143 -19.45 -19.46 -5.83
N TRP A 144 -20.27 -20.51 -5.81
CA TRP A 144 -21.75 -20.44 -5.81
C TRP A 144 -22.34 -21.73 -5.26
N GLN A 145 -23.23 -21.63 -4.28
CA GLN A 145 -24.08 -22.75 -3.89
C GLN A 145 -25.49 -22.55 -4.49
N LEU A 146 -26.03 -23.60 -5.05
CA LEU A 146 -27.45 -23.66 -5.38
C LEU A 146 -28.19 -24.12 -4.12
N VAL A 147 -28.96 -23.22 -3.53
CA VAL A 147 -29.78 -23.49 -2.35
C VAL A 147 -31.23 -23.60 -2.80
N ASP A 148 -31.97 -24.62 -2.32
CA ASP A 148 -33.40 -24.70 -2.55
C ASP A 148 -34.08 -23.43 -2.03
N VAL A 149 -35.05 -22.93 -2.76
CA VAL A 149 -35.78 -21.69 -2.41
C VAL A 149 -36.48 -21.81 -1.05
N LEU A 150 -36.86 -23.01 -0.63
CA LEU A 150 -37.45 -23.24 0.70
C LEU A 150 -36.47 -22.92 1.81
N ASP A 151 -35.23 -23.36 1.68
CA ASP A 151 -34.16 -23.08 2.63
C ASP A 151 -33.80 -21.60 2.63
N PHE A 152 -33.81 -20.96 1.44
CA PHE A 152 -33.59 -19.53 1.28
C PHE A 152 -34.71 -18.68 1.87
N GLU A 153 -35.99 -19.12 1.72
CA GLU A 153 -37.13 -18.46 2.37
C GLU A 153 -37.03 -18.53 3.90
N GLN A 154 -36.56 -19.65 4.47
CA GLN A 154 -36.30 -19.77 5.90
C GLN A 154 -35.14 -18.83 6.34
N THR A 155 -34.09 -18.76 5.56
CA THR A 155 -32.96 -17.85 5.81
C THR A 155 -33.38 -16.39 5.75
N LEU A 156 -34.23 -16.00 4.78
CA LEU A 156 -34.80 -14.66 4.68
C LEU A 156 -35.76 -14.34 5.84
N ALA A 157 -36.48 -15.32 6.37
CA ALA A 157 -37.43 -15.15 7.48
C ALA A 157 -36.74 -15.14 8.85
N ALA A 158 -35.61 -15.83 9.00
CA ALA A 158 -34.84 -15.90 10.24
C ALA A 158 -33.99 -14.65 10.50
N GLY A 159 -33.78 -13.77 9.50
CA GLY A 159 -32.75 -12.72 9.58
C GLY A 159 -31.35 -13.32 9.56
N PRO A 160 -30.29 -12.53 9.37
CA PRO A 160 -28.95 -13.06 9.40
C PRO A 160 -28.66 -13.63 10.80
N GLN A 161 -28.69 -14.95 10.92
CA GLN A 161 -28.03 -15.61 12.03
C GLN A 161 -26.53 -15.45 11.79
N SER A 162 -25.86 -14.86 12.77
CA SER A 162 -24.40 -14.71 12.84
C SER A 162 -23.76 -16.08 13.00
N ASP A 163 -23.53 -16.79 11.92
CA ASP A 163 -22.48 -17.79 11.89
C ASP A 163 -21.25 -17.14 11.29
N GLU A 164 -20.26 -16.99 12.13
CA GLU A 164 -18.94 -16.43 11.82
C GLU A 164 -18.35 -17.14 10.61
N VAL A 165 -18.20 -16.41 9.53
CA VAL A 165 -17.43 -16.84 8.36
C VAL A 165 -16.07 -16.21 8.46
N PRO A 166 -15.00 -16.97 8.65
CA PRO A 166 -13.66 -16.41 8.52
C PRO A 166 -13.38 -16.08 7.05
N GLY A 167 -13.33 -14.81 6.71
CA GLY A 167 -12.73 -14.44 5.44
C GLY A 167 -13.40 -13.41 4.53
N SER A 168 -14.31 -12.57 5.00
CA SER A 168 -14.57 -11.30 4.34
C SER A 168 -14.27 -10.19 5.32
N GLY A 169 -13.07 -9.61 5.20
CA GLY A 169 -12.65 -8.47 5.99
C GLY A 169 -13.45 -7.23 5.58
N ASN A 170 -14.74 -7.22 5.89
CA ASN A 170 -15.46 -5.97 5.95
C ASN A 170 -14.82 -5.17 7.07
N VAL A 171 -14.24 -4.02 6.73
CA VAL A 171 -14.21 -2.91 7.67
C VAL A 171 -15.69 -2.65 7.95
N ALA A 172 -16.22 -3.33 8.96
CA ALA A 172 -17.58 -3.08 9.37
C ALA A 172 -17.64 -1.59 9.74
N PRO A 173 -18.45 -0.75 9.05
CA PRO A 173 -18.93 0.41 9.74
C PRO A 173 -19.46 -0.15 11.05
N LEU A 174 -19.14 0.48 12.18
CA LEU A 174 -19.56 0.08 13.50
C LEU A 174 -21.10 -0.07 13.52
N HIS A 175 -21.60 -1.18 12.98
CA HIS A 175 -23.00 -1.54 13.08
C HIS A 175 -23.24 -2.06 14.48
N LEU A 176 -23.75 -1.19 15.31
CA LEU A 176 -24.36 -1.61 16.53
C LEU A 176 -25.40 -2.69 16.19
N GLU A 177 -25.16 -3.93 16.64
CA GLU A 177 -26.26 -4.86 16.79
C GLU A 177 -27.41 -4.12 17.46
N LYS A 178 -28.59 -4.23 16.90
CA LYS A 178 -29.82 -3.86 17.60
C LYS A 178 -29.95 -4.76 18.82
N GLY A 179 -29.21 -4.42 19.87
CA GLY A 179 -29.56 -4.82 21.19
C GLY A 179 -30.98 -4.31 21.43
N SER A 180 -31.88 -5.24 21.67
CA SER A 180 -33.27 -5.03 21.94
C SER A 180 -33.49 -3.99 23.06
N SER A 181 -33.64 -2.73 22.66
CA SER A 181 -34.38 -1.75 23.41
C SER A 181 -34.85 -0.66 22.44
N GLU A 182 -36.15 -0.53 22.31
CA GLU A 182 -36.87 0.53 21.58
C GLU A 182 -36.72 1.93 22.23
N GLN A 183 -35.51 2.26 22.71
CA GLN A 183 -35.19 3.63 23.12
C GLN A 183 -34.11 4.14 22.20
N GLY A 184 -34.51 5.07 21.30
CA GLY A 184 -33.58 5.88 20.53
C GLY A 184 -32.50 6.50 21.44
N PRO A 185 -31.35 6.95 20.87
CA PRO A 185 -30.28 7.54 21.70
C PRO A 185 -30.87 8.64 22.56
N ASP A 186 -30.51 8.66 23.88
CA ASP A 186 -30.93 9.67 24.81
C ASP A 186 -30.52 11.05 24.31
N LEU A 187 -31.45 11.75 23.64
CA LEU A 187 -31.21 13.10 23.16
C LEU A 187 -31.12 14.05 24.35
N PRO A 188 -30.22 15.05 24.34
CA PRO A 188 -30.18 16.05 25.37
C PRO A 188 -31.52 16.80 25.51
N ALA A 189 -31.87 17.22 26.73
CA ALA A 189 -33.08 17.99 26.97
C ALA A 189 -33.15 19.20 26.01
N GLY A 190 -34.31 19.40 25.40
CA GLY A 190 -34.55 20.48 24.44
C GLY A 190 -34.11 20.14 22.98
N PHE A 191 -33.80 18.87 22.67
CA PHE A 191 -33.55 18.41 21.34
C PHE A 191 -34.42 17.18 21.02
N GLU A 192 -34.92 17.12 19.78
CA GLU A 192 -35.77 16.03 19.30
C GLU A 192 -35.60 15.82 17.81
N VAL A 193 -35.70 14.58 17.33
CA VAL A 193 -35.79 14.27 15.90
C VAL A 193 -37.24 14.23 15.50
N ARG A 194 -37.66 15.16 14.63
CA ARG A 194 -39.02 15.28 14.07
C ARG A 194 -38.97 15.02 12.56
N GLY A 195 -39.50 13.88 12.15
CA GLY A 195 -39.40 13.44 10.76
C GLY A 195 -37.94 13.28 10.31
N SER A 196 -37.54 14.01 9.28
CA SER A 196 -36.18 13.99 8.73
C SER A 196 -35.28 15.13 9.25
N ARG A 197 -35.64 15.76 10.40
CA ARG A 197 -34.94 16.92 10.94
C ARG A 197 -34.63 16.74 12.40
N LEU A 198 -33.41 17.13 12.80
CA LEU A 198 -33.06 17.39 14.20
C LEU A 198 -33.54 18.80 14.54
N CYS A 199 -34.36 18.92 15.59
CA CYS A 199 -34.97 20.14 16.04
C CYS A 199 -34.48 20.51 17.45
N ALA A 200 -34.41 21.82 17.73
CA ALA A 200 -34.16 22.37 19.04
C ALA A 200 -35.36 23.16 19.53
N LEU A 201 -35.74 22.99 20.82
CA LEU A 201 -36.73 23.77 21.50
C LEU A 201 -36.15 25.16 21.76
N THR A 202 -36.84 26.20 21.31
CA THR A 202 -36.38 27.58 21.47
C THR A 202 -37.57 28.51 21.79
N THR A 203 -37.30 29.60 22.48
CA THR A 203 -38.30 30.62 22.72
C THR A 203 -38.31 31.60 21.54
N VAL A 204 -39.44 31.67 20.84
CA VAL A 204 -39.68 32.60 19.73
C VAL A 204 -40.65 33.69 20.21
N GLY A 205 -40.38 34.95 19.85
CA GLY A 205 -41.12 36.13 20.34
C GLY A 205 -40.45 36.83 21.51
N ARG A 206 -41.01 37.92 21.98
CA ARG A 206 -40.54 38.73 23.12
C ARG A 206 -41.72 39.13 24.01
N GLY A 207 -41.47 39.24 25.32
CA GLY A 207 -42.51 39.63 26.31
C GLY A 207 -43.65 38.61 26.39
N GLU A 208 -44.90 39.08 26.36
CA GLU A 208 -46.07 38.25 26.47
C GLU A 208 -46.32 37.32 25.27
N ASP A 209 -45.70 37.62 24.12
CA ASP A 209 -45.78 36.79 22.91
C ASP A 209 -44.69 35.68 22.85
N ALA A 210 -43.93 35.54 23.90
CA ALA A 210 -42.90 34.52 23.95
C ALA A 210 -43.50 33.08 24.07
N ARG A 211 -43.26 32.27 23.06
CA ARG A 211 -43.68 30.86 23.00
C ARG A 211 -42.52 29.90 22.75
N GLN A 212 -42.62 28.71 23.25
CA GLN A 212 -41.69 27.66 22.92
C GLN A 212 -42.04 26.98 21.62
N GLU A 213 -41.08 26.87 20.71
CA GLU A 213 -41.27 26.30 19.41
C GLU A 213 -40.09 25.39 19.02
N TRP A 214 -40.39 24.28 18.39
CA TRP A 214 -39.37 23.35 17.85
C TRP A 214 -38.92 23.85 16.50
N ILE A 215 -37.67 24.27 16.41
CA ILE A 215 -37.07 24.76 15.17
C ILE A 215 -36.10 23.74 14.59
N PRO A 216 -36.12 23.46 13.28
CA PRO A 216 -35.15 22.57 12.67
C PRO A 216 -33.76 23.20 12.70
N ILE A 217 -32.74 22.40 13.04
CA ILE A 217 -31.34 22.85 13.11
C ILE A 217 -30.42 22.09 12.15
N SER A 218 -30.71 20.82 11.86
CA SER A 218 -29.96 20.04 10.87
C SER A 218 -30.73 18.80 10.41
N SER A 219 -30.19 18.07 9.44
CA SER A 219 -30.51 16.65 9.27
C SER A 219 -30.07 15.87 10.51
N PRO A 220 -30.66 14.68 10.79
CA PRO A 220 -30.28 13.89 11.94
C PRO A 220 -28.79 13.52 11.93
N VAL A 221 -28.11 13.84 13.00
CA VAL A 221 -26.73 13.42 13.33
C VAL A 221 -26.80 12.74 14.68
N GLN A 222 -26.42 11.48 14.75
CA GLN A 222 -26.40 10.72 16.01
C GLN A 222 -25.02 10.83 16.66
N VAL A 223 -24.97 10.89 17.99
CA VAL A 223 -23.72 10.80 18.75
C VAL A 223 -23.69 9.40 19.38
N LEU A 224 -22.88 8.52 18.80
CA LEU A 224 -22.85 7.09 19.13
C LEU A 224 -21.99 6.80 20.37
N ALA A 225 -20.89 7.54 20.56
CA ALA A 225 -19.95 7.31 21.64
C ALA A 225 -19.20 8.59 22.01
N GLU A 226 -18.72 8.63 23.27
CA GLU A 226 -17.67 9.54 23.69
C GLU A 226 -16.31 8.91 23.35
N THR A 227 -15.39 9.72 22.81
CA THR A 227 -14.03 9.26 22.47
C THR A 227 -13.02 10.00 23.33
N ALA A 228 -11.95 9.29 23.75
CA ALA A 228 -10.80 9.86 24.43
C ALA A 228 -9.57 8.96 24.17
N ASP A 229 -8.36 9.50 24.31
CA ASP A 229 -7.15 8.69 24.25
C ASP A 229 -7.03 7.78 25.49
N GLU A 230 -6.05 6.86 25.49
CA GLU A 230 -5.81 5.93 26.60
C GLU A 230 -5.49 6.65 27.92
N GLN A 231 -5.01 7.89 27.88
CA GLN A 231 -4.72 8.72 29.05
C GLN A 231 -5.91 9.59 29.48
N GLY A 232 -7.09 9.43 28.85
CA GLY A 232 -8.28 10.21 29.14
C GLY A 232 -8.19 11.67 28.70
N ARG A 233 -7.53 11.94 27.57
CA ARG A 233 -7.39 13.27 26.96
C ARG A 233 -7.95 13.26 25.54
N GLY A 234 -7.97 14.41 24.88
CA GLY A 234 -8.40 14.50 23.48
C GLY A 234 -9.87 14.13 23.26
N TYR A 235 -10.74 14.49 24.21
CA TYR A 235 -12.16 14.12 24.14
C TYR A 235 -12.83 14.49 22.83
N GLY A 236 -13.65 13.58 22.31
CA GLY A 236 -14.41 13.72 21.07
C GLY A 236 -15.78 13.08 21.15
N ARG A 237 -16.44 13.09 20.01
CA ARG A 237 -17.75 12.43 19.80
C ARG A 237 -17.68 11.62 18.53
N LEU A 238 -18.08 10.36 18.57
CA LEU A 238 -18.33 9.56 17.37
C LEU A 238 -19.70 9.93 16.82
N LEU A 239 -19.69 10.60 15.70
CA LEU A 239 -20.88 11.04 14.97
C LEU A 239 -21.25 10.02 13.90
N GLU A 240 -22.57 9.85 13.66
CA GLU A 240 -23.08 9.08 12.53
C GLU A 240 -24.22 9.87 11.86
N TRP A 241 -24.24 9.86 10.51
CA TRP A 241 -25.32 10.46 9.72
C TRP A 241 -25.48 9.71 8.39
N ARG A 242 -26.56 10.02 7.67
CA ARG A 242 -26.82 9.51 6.34
C ARG A 242 -26.78 10.64 5.33
N ASP A 243 -26.16 10.38 4.17
CA ASP A 243 -26.21 11.31 3.05
C ASP A 243 -27.55 11.19 2.27
N SER A 244 -27.71 11.99 1.20
CA SER A 244 -28.88 11.96 0.33
C SER A 244 -29.07 10.63 -0.42
N ALA A 245 -28.02 9.85 -0.58
CA ALA A 245 -28.06 8.50 -1.14
C ALA A 245 -28.23 7.39 -0.08
N MET A 246 -28.55 7.78 1.18
CA MET A 246 -28.74 6.90 2.34
C MET A 246 -27.47 6.14 2.77
N ARG A 247 -26.29 6.51 2.32
CA ARG A 247 -25.02 5.93 2.78
C ARG A 247 -24.73 6.44 4.18
N VAL A 248 -24.24 5.54 5.02
CA VAL A 248 -23.85 5.84 6.40
C VAL A 248 -22.45 6.44 6.41
N HIS A 249 -22.29 7.52 7.13
CA HIS A 249 -21.01 8.18 7.39
C HIS A 249 -20.75 8.24 8.89
N GLN A 250 -19.51 8.03 9.30
CA GLN A 250 -19.09 8.15 10.69
C GLN A 250 -17.83 9.03 10.78
N TRP A 251 -17.76 9.81 11.86
CA TRP A 251 -16.61 10.65 12.14
C TRP A 251 -16.39 10.78 13.65
N ALA A 252 -15.22 10.39 14.13
CA ALA A 252 -14.78 10.71 15.48
C ALA A 252 -14.28 12.15 15.50
N MET A 253 -15.18 13.07 15.84
CA MET A 253 -14.96 14.51 15.85
C MET A 253 -14.37 14.94 17.20
N PRO A 254 -13.20 15.60 17.28
CA PRO A 254 -12.70 16.15 18.52
C PRO A 254 -13.58 17.31 19.00
N VAL A 255 -14.03 17.29 20.26
CA VAL A 255 -14.92 18.34 20.82
C VAL A 255 -14.27 19.72 20.73
N ARG A 256 -12.95 19.81 20.86
CA ARG A 256 -12.20 21.07 20.69
C ARG A 256 -12.47 21.78 19.34
N ALA A 257 -12.84 21.03 18.29
CA ALA A 257 -13.13 21.61 16.97
C ALA A 257 -14.45 22.43 16.95
N LEU A 258 -15.31 22.26 17.94
CA LEU A 258 -16.55 23.08 18.08
C LEU A 258 -16.29 24.47 18.66
N VAL A 259 -15.10 24.73 19.27
CA VAL A 259 -14.82 25.99 19.94
C VAL A 259 -14.52 27.14 18.96
N PRO A 260 -13.65 26.99 17.94
CA PRO A 260 -13.38 28.06 16.99
C PRO A 260 -14.63 28.41 16.19
N ARG A 261 -14.96 29.70 16.11
CA ARG A 261 -16.08 30.25 15.30
C ARG A 261 -17.42 29.48 15.44
N ASN A 262 -17.68 28.97 16.65
CA ASN A 262 -18.86 28.15 16.96
C ASN A 262 -19.02 26.90 16.07
N GLY A 263 -17.92 26.24 15.75
CA GLY A 263 -17.93 24.98 15.02
C GLY A 263 -18.06 25.09 13.50
N GLU A 264 -17.79 26.23 12.89
CA GLU A 264 -17.91 26.41 11.44
C GLU A 264 -17.13 25.37 10.63
N GLU A 265 -15.93 25.02 11.07
CA GLU A 265 -15.10 23.98 10.40
C GLU A 265 -15.73 22.60 10.50
N VAL A 266 -16.37 22.28 11.64
CA VAL A 266 -17.10 21.02 11.83
C VAL A 266 -18.31 20.96 10.90
N PHE A 267 -19.08 22.03 10.82
CA PHE A 267 -20.27 22.07 9.98
C PHE A 267 -19.95 22.04 8.48
N ALA A 268 -18.87 22.72 8.08
CA ALA A 268 -18.35 22.62 6.72
C ALA A 268 -17.93 21.17 6.39
N ALA A 269 -17.23 20.50 7.31
CA ALA A 269 -16.83 19.10 7.13
C ALA A 269 -18.04 18.15 7.04
N LEU A 270 -19.07 18.35 7.86
CA LEU A 270 -20.30 17.54 7.81
C LEU A 270 -21.05 17.73 6.49
N LEU A 271 -21.17 18.98 5.99
CA LEU A 271 -21.81 19.27 4.70
C LEU A 271 -21.00 18.69 3.54
N ASP A 272 -19.68 18.85 3.55
CA ASP A 272 -18.77 18.27 2.54
C ASP A 272 -18.85 16.73 2.53
N ALA A 273 -19.03 16.13 3.70
CA ALA A 273 -19.26 14.70 3.86
C ALA A 273 -20.72 14.26 3.65
N GLY A 274 -21.53 15.08 3.01
CA GLY A 274 -22.86 14.73 2.54
C GLY A 274 -23.99 14.85 3.57
N LEU A 275 -23.82 15.53 4.71
CA LEU A 275 -24.96 15.83 5.59
C LEU A 275 -25.93 16.75 4.84
N PRO A 276 -27.20 16.32 4.58
CA PRO A 276 -28.05 17.01 3.61
C PRO A 276 -28.44 18.43 3.97
N PHE A 277 -28.48 18.79 5.27
CA PHE A 277 -28.95 20.07 5.73
C PHE A 277 -28.37 20.50 7.06
N ILE A 278 -27.94 21.77 7.16
CA ILE A 278 -27.65 22.49 8.38
C ILE A 278 -28.28 23.89 8.28
N GLU A 279 -29.05 24.26 9.31
CA GLU A 279 -29.61 25.63 9.40
C GLU A 279 -28.53 26.57 9.99
N LEU A 280 -27.91 27.36 9.13
CA LEU A 280 -26.74 28.17 9.49
C LEU A 280 -27.06 29.27 10.51
N SER A 281 -28.31 29.77 10.54
CA SER A 281 -28.77 30.74 11.55
C SER A 281 -28.79 30.13 12.97
N HIS A 282 -28.89 28.81 13.06
CA HIS A 282 -28.99 28.07 14.32
C HIS A 282 -27.77 27.23 14.63
N LYS A 283 -26.61 27.49 13.99
CA LYS A 283 -25.36 26.74 14.18
C LYS A 283 -24.92 26.57 15.64
N ARG A 284 -25.19 27.57 16.50
CA ARG A 284 -24.91 27.48 17.94
C ARG A 284 -25.73 26.39 18.64
N ARG A 285 -26.97 26.13 18.17
CA ARG A 285 -27.81 25.06 18.72
C ARG A 285 -27.28 23.68 18.33
N LEU A 286 -26.81 23.54 17.10
CA LEU A 286 -26.18 22.29 16.65
C LEU A 286 -24.87 22.05 17.43
N ALA A 287 -24.03 23.05 17.64
CA ALA A 287 -22.85 22.94 18.48
C ALA A 287 -23.21 22.52 19.92
N ALA A 288 -24.25 23.15 20.51
CA ALA A 288 -24.72 22.78 21.86
C ALA A 288 -25.26 21.34 21.90
N TYR A 289 -25.98 20.90 20.87
CA TYR A 289 -26.41 19.49 20.77
C TYR A 289 -25.20 18.54 20.81
N LEU A 290 -24.22 18.73 19.94
CA LEU A 290 -23.05 17.87 19.84
C LEU A 290 -22.21 17.86 21.13
N MET A 291 -22.15 18.99 21.85
CA MET A 291 -21.44 19.07 23.14
C MET A 291 -22.21 18.39 24.29
N ASN A 292 -23.53 18.55 24.32
CA ASN A 292 -24.37 18.13 25.46
C ASN A 292 -24.81 16.66 25.38
N CYS A 293 -24.65 16.00 24.22
CA CYS A 293 -24.87 14.56 24.14
C CYS A 293 -23.94 13.79 25.07
N GLN A 294 -24.52 12.92 25.89
CA GLN A 294 -23.82 12.08 26.83
C GLN A 294 -24.04 10.60 26.52
N PRO A 295 -23.39 10.08 25.46
CA PRO A 295 -23.52 8.68 25.09
C PRO A 295 -22.92 7.79 26.19
N LYS A 296 -23.58 6.66 26.49
CA LYS A 296 -23.11 5.68 27.49
C LYS A 296 -21.84 4.93 27.01
N ARG A 297 -21.68 4.79 25.71
CA ARG A 297 -20.55 4.10 25.10
C ARG A 297 -19.31 4.99 25.09
N ARG A 298 -18.16 4.41 25.45
CA ARG A 298 -16.85 5.03 25.34
C ARG A 298 -15.98 4.22 24.42
N ILE A 299 -15.20 4.90 23.56
CA ILE A 299 -14.29 4.31 22.58
C ILE A 299 -12.94 5.01 22.70
N THR A 300 -11.85 4.24 22.64
CA THR A 300 -10.51 4.81 22.63
C THR A 300 -10.27 5.50 21.30
N SER A 301 -9.90 6.77 21.34
CA SER A 301 -9.50 7.51 20.13
C SER A 301 -8.00 7.50 19.95
N VAL A 302 -7.58 7.36 18.68
CA VAL A 302 -6.18 7.43 18.28
C VAL A 302 -6.02 8.47 17.17
N GLU A 303 -4.85 9.13 17.12
CA GLU A 303 -4.57 10.18 16.13
C GLU A 303 -3.84 9.66 14.88
N ARG A 304 -3.49 8.37 14.85
CA ARG A 304 -2.73 7.71 13.77
C ARG A 304 -3.43 6.44 13.33
N THR A 305 -3.31 6.14 12.06
CA THR A 305 -3.60 4.82 11.50
C THR A 305 -2.58 3.79 12.02
N GLY A 306 -2.84 2.51 11.77
CA GLY A 306 -1.92 1.42 12.13
C GLY A 306 -2.33 0.66 13.38
N TRP A 307 -1.41 -0.10 13.96
CA TRP A 307 -1.69 -1.00 15.07
C TRP A 307 -1.89 -0.26 16.40
N HIS A 308 -2.99 -0.60 17.07
CA HIS A 308 -3.33 -0.23 18.43
C HIS A 308 -3.88 -1.47 19.15
N GLY A 309 -3.08 -2.08 20.04
CA GLY A 309 -3.39 -3.41 20.55
C GLY A 309 -3.47 -4.44 19.42
N HIS A 310 -4.56 -5.21 19.40
CA HIS A 310 -4.85 -6.18 18.31
C HIS A 310 -5.80 -5.60 17.24
N ALA A 311 -5.95 -4.30 17.17
CA ALA A 311 -6.71 -3.63 16.12
C ALA A 311 -5.79 -2.85 15.18
N TYR A 312 -6.01 -2.96 13.88
CA TYR A 312 -5.41 -2.09 12.87
C TYR A 312 -6.39 -0.99 12.49
N VAL A 313 -6.08 0.24 12.87
CA VAL A 313 -6.96 1.40 12.71
C VAL A 313 -6.76 2.05 11.35
N LEU A 314 -7.86 2.25 10.63
CA LEU A 314 -7.95 2.89 9.33
C LEU A 314 -8.86 4.12 9.39
N PRO A 315 -8.80 5.06 8.43
CA PRO A 315 -9.87 6.03 8.24
C PRO A 315 -11.21 5.33 8.01
N GLY A 316 -12.18 5.58 8.89
CA GLY A 316 -13.52 4.98 8.78
C GLY A 316 -13.74 3.66 9.52
N GLY A 317 -12.75 3.13 10.26
CA GLY A 317 -12.94 1.95 11.08
C GLY A 317 -11.65 1.27 11.51
N ALA A 318 -11.76 0.09 12.09
CA ALA A 318 -10.62 -0.72 12.49
C ALA A 318 -10.83 -2.19 12.11
N ILE A 319 -9.76 -2.98 12.09
CA ILE A 319 -9.74 -4.39 11.73
C ILE A 319 -9.11 -5.17 12.88
N GLY A 320 -9.71 -6.26 13.29
CA GLY A 320 -9.17 -7.17 14.31
C GLY A 320 -10.08 -7.32 15.54
N PRO A 321 -9.67 -8.13 16.52
CA PRO A 321 -10.50 -8.43 17.70
C PRO A 321 -10.86 -7.19 18.53
N ASP A 322 -9.96 -6.19 18.62
CA ASP A 322 -10.17 -4.97 19.41
C ASP A 322 -10.80 -3.82 18.58
N ALA A 323 -11.26 -4.09 17.35
CA ALA A 323 -11.70 -3.09 16.38
C ALA A 323 -12.85 -2.20 16.90
N GLU A 324 -13.79 -2.77 17.67
CA GLU A 324 -14.94 -2.02 18.20
C GLU A 324 -14.58 -1.03 19.33
N GLY A 325 -13.42 -1.24 19.95
CA GLY A 325 -12.92 -0.43 21.08
C GLY A 325 -12.07 0.76 20.67
N VAL A 326 -11.72 0.92 19.40
CA VAL A 326 -10.77 1.94 18.93
C VAL A 326 -11.21 2.62 17.65
N ILE A 327 -10.97 3.92 17.52
CA ILE A 327 -11.30 4.70 16.33
C ILE A 327 -10.28 5.80 16.04
N LEU A 328 -10.05 6.08 14.74
CA LEU A 328 -9.22 7.21 14.31
C LEU A 328 -9.98 8.52 14.52
N GLN A 329 -9.43 9.43 15.33
CA GLN A 329 -9.96 10.77 15.56
C GLN A 329 -9.17 11.81 14.80
N THR A 330 -9.84 12.51 13.89
CA THR A 330 -9.21 13.51 13.01
C THR A 330 -9.87 14.87 13.14
N ALA A 331 -9.12 15.94 12.91
CA ALA A 331 -9.63 17.31 12.99
C ALA A 331 -10.74 17.61 11.98
N GLY A 332 -10.75 16.93 10.83
CA GLY A 332 -11.78 17.02 9.79
C GLY A 332 -12.20 15.63 9.32
N TYR A 333 -13.35 15.53 8.71
CA TYR A 333 -13.77 14.30 8.03
C TYR A 333 -12.77 13.97 6.91
N THR A 334 -12.25 12.75 6.90
CA THR A 334 -11.32 12.29 5.87
C THR A 334 -11.94 11.07 5.22
N ALA A 335 -12.43 11.22 4.01
CA ALA A 335 -12.68 10.07 3.13
C ALA A 335 -11.32 9.43 2.87
N GLY A 336 -11.14 8.20 3.36
CA GLY A 336 -9.81 7.59 3.38
C GLY A 336 -9.31 7.22 1.99
N ASP A 337 -7.99 7.30 1.81
CA ASP A 337 -7.32 6.75 0.64
C ASP A 337 -7.31 5.20 0.66
N PHE A 338 -7.70 4.61 1.78
CA PHE A 338 -7.81 3.16 2.00
C PHE A 338 -9.18 2.62 1.53
N THR A 339 -9.45 2.80 0.25
CA THR A 339 -10.69 2.32 -0.36
C THR A 339 -10.62 0.81 -0.65
N GLU A 340 -11.80 0.20 -0.78
CA GLU A 340 -11.93 -1.22 -1.08
C GLU A 340 -12.87 -1.42 -2.26
N ARG A 341 -12.47 -2.29 -3.18
CA ARG A 341 -13.29 -2.69 -4.32
C ARG A 341 -12.86 -4.06 -4.83
N GLY A 342 -13.82 -4.81 -5.38
CA GLY A 342 -13.57 -6.10 -6.01
C GLY A 342 -13.53 -7.26 -5.01
N THR A 343 -12.77 -8.30 -5.34
CA THR A 343 -12.65 -9.52 -4.53
C THR A 343 -11.19 -9.90 -4.35
N LEU A 344 -10.89 -10.66 -3.28
CA LEU A 344 -9.54 -11.18 -3.08
C LEU A 344 -9.11 -12.08 -4.24
N THR A 345 -9.98 -12.96 -4.71
CA THR A 345 -9.70 -13.83 -5.86
C THR A 345 -9.40 -13.02 -7.12
N GLY A 346 -10.18 -11.95 -7.38
CA GLY A 346 -9.90 -11.07 -8.52
C GLY A 346 -8.55 -10.37 -8.38
N TRP A 347 -8.18 -9.89 -7.19
CA TRP A 347 -6.86 -9.32 -6.93
C TRP A 347 -5.75 -10.36 -7.08
N GLN A 348 -5.97 -11.59 -6.61
CA GLN A 348 -5.02 -12.70 -6.77
C GLN A 348 -4.75 -13.00 -8.25
N GLN A 349 -5.81 -13.17 -9.04
CA GLN A 349 -5.69 -13.50 -10.47
C GLN A 349 -5.18 -12.33 -11.32
N GLY A 350 -5.65 -11.12 -11.03
CA GLY A 350 -5.36 -9.94 -11.83
C GLY A 350 -4.09 -9.19 -11.44
N VAL A 351 -3.60 -9.35 -10.21
CA VAL A 351 -2.42 -8.61 -9.71
C VAL A 351 -1.34 -9.55 -9.19
N ALA A 352 -1.69 -10.42 -8.23
CA ALA A 352 -0.69 -11.26 -7.58
C ALA A 352 -0.12 -12.33 -8.52
N GLU A 353 -0.95 -12.99 -9.33
CA GLU A 353 -0.51 -13.99 -10.31
C GLU A 353 0.42 -13.38 -11.37
N LEU A 354 0.12 -12.16 -11.82
CA LEU A 354 0.98 -11.42 -12.75
C LEU A 354 2.34 -11.03 -12.14
N ALA A 355 2.45 -11.04 -10.82
CA ALA A 355 3.73 -10.79 -10.16
C ALA A 355 4.64 -12.03 -10.11
N VAL A 356 4.10 -13.23 -10.27
CA VAL A 356 4.90 -14.46 -10.29
C VAL A 356 5.87 -14.41 -11.47
N GLY A 357 7.15 -14.67 -11.21
CA GLY A 357 8.19 -14.54 -12.24
C GLY A 357 8.75 -13.12 -12.41
N ASN A 358 8.03 -12.08 -11.97
CA ASN A 358 8.41 -10.66 -12.08
C ASN A 358 9.01 -10.14 -10.79
N SER A 359 10.33 -10.07 -10.70
CA SER A 359 11.04 -9.81 -9.44
C SER A 359 10.69 -8.45 -8.82
N ARG A 360 10.63 -7.37 -9.61
CA ARG A 360 10.33 -6.00 -9.11
C ARG A 360 8.88 -5.90 -8.64
N LEU A 361 7.97 -6.52 -9.35
CA LEU A 361 6.54 -6.51 -9.01
C LEU A 361 6.26 -7.35 -7.77
N CYS A 362 6.77 -8.58 -7.71
CA CYS A 362 6.66 -9.44 -6.53
C CYS A 362 7.30 -8.80 -5.29
N PHE A 363 8.47 -8.15 -5.45
CA PHE A 363 9.13 -7.39 -4.41
C PHE A 363 8.27 -6.23 -3.91
N ALA A 364 7.66 -5.45 -4.80
CA ALA A 364 6.84 -4.28 -4.45
C ALA A 364 5.56 -4.69 -3.69
N LEU A 365 4.91 -5.78 -4.10
CA LEU A 365 3.77 -6.35 -3.38
C LEU A 365 4.19 -6.88 -2.00
N SER A 366 5.33 -7.59 -1.91
CA SER A 366 5.87 -8.07 -0.63
C SER A 366 6.23 -6.89 0.30
N LEU A 367 6.74 -5.79 -0.24
CA LEU A 367 7.03 -4.55 0.50
C LEU A 367 5.76 -3.93 1.08
N ALA A 368 4.63 -4.00 0.34
CA ALA A 368 3.35 -3.54 0.85
C ALA A 368 2.92 -4.35 2.08
N PHE A 369 3.09 -5.66 2.08
CA PHE A 369 2.82 -6.51 3.25
C PHE A 369 3.87 -6.38 4.37
N ALA A 370 5.07 -5.88 4.08
CA ALA A 370 6.11 -5.67 5.09
C ALA A 370 5.87 -4.44 5.98
N ALA A 371 5.22 -3.40 5.46
CA ALA A 371 5.04 -2.14 6.18
C ALA A 371 4.30 -2.30 7.52
N PRO A 372 3.17 -3.02 7.63
CA PRO A 372 2.46 -3.20 8.89
C PRO A 372 3.21 -4.09 9.89
N LEU A 373 4.25 -4.80 9.47
CA LEU A 373 5.03 -5.68 10.35
C LEU A 373 6.10 -4.93 11.15
N LEU A 374 6.49 -3.71 10.75
CA LEU A 374 7.56 -2.95 11.40
C LEU A 374 7.34 -2.80 12.91
N SER A 375 6.12 -2.45 13.33
CA SER A 375 5.77 -2.30 14.74
C SER A 375 5.78 -3.63 15.48
N LEU A 376 5.33 -4.71 14.84
CA LEU A 376 5.26 -6.05 15.42
C LEU A 376 6.66 -6.61 15.73
N VAL A 377 7.62 -6.41 14.83
CA VAL A 377 8.98 -6.94 14.99
C VAL A 377 9.96 -5.93 15.60
N GLY A 378 9.54 -4.67 15.82
CA GLY A 378 10.38 -3.62 16.41
C GLY A 378 11.46 -3.08 15.47
N MET A 379 11.25 -3.13 14.16
CA MET A 379 12.20 -2.60 13.16
C MET A 379 11.94 -1.14 12.83
N GLU A 380 13.01 -0.43 12.45
CA GLU A 380 12.95 0.96 11.99
C GLU A 380 12.36 1.04 10.58
N GLY A 381 11.71 2.17 10.29
CA GLY A 381 11.23 2.52 8.96
C GLY A 381 12.35 2.70 7.93
N GLY A 382 11.97 3.00 6.70
CA GLY A 382 12.86 3.24 5.59
C GLY A 382 12.16 3.07 4.26
N GLY A 383 12.91 3.05 3.16
CA GLY A 383 12.29 2.94 1.85
C GLY A 383 13.14 2.24 0.81
N PHE A 384 12.49 1.99 -0.29
CA PHE A 384 13.09 1.51 -1.51
C PHE A 384 12.75 2.48 -2.66
N HIS A 385 13.69 2.65 -3.55
CA HIS A 385 13.54 3.51 -4.72
C HIS A 385 13.82 2.69 -5.99
N LEU A 386 12.86 2.62 -6.88
CA LEU A 386 13.02 2.03 -8.19
C LEU A 386 13.59 3.08 -9.14
N LYS A 387 14.84 2.89 -9.55
CA LYS A 387 15.55 3.79 -10.45
C LYS A 387 15.65 3.20 -11.85
N GLY A 388 15.35 3.97 -12.88
CA GLY A 388 15.48 3.56 -14.26
C GLY A 388 14.97 4.61 -15.24
N GLU A 389 15.05 4.31 -16.53
CA GLU A 389 14.63 5.22 -17.58
C GLU A 389 13.10 5.44 -17.60
N SER A 390 12.66 6.50 -18.28
CA SER A 390 11.23 6.74 -18.50
C SER A 390 10.61 5.55 -19.25
N THR A 391 9.36 5.22 -18.91
CA THR A 391 8.59 4.11 -19.51
C THR A 391 8.99 2.68 -19.11
N ASP A 392 9.91 2.49 -18.16
CA ASP A 392 10.34 1.16 -17.66
C ASP A 392 9.26 0.40 -16.86
N GLY A 393 8.08 0.97 -16.64
CA GLY A 393 7.01 0.33 -15.84
C GLY A 393 7.10 0.57 -14.33
N LYS A 394 8.01 1.42 -13.84
CA LYS A 394 8.20 1.75 -12.40
C LYS A 394 6.91 2.18 -11.72
N THR A 395 6.20 3.15 -12.32
CA THR A 395 4.93 3.66 -11.81
C THR A 395 3.86 2.57 -11.77
N THR A 396 3.82 1.67 -12.76
CA THR A 396 2.89 0.53 -12.78
C THR A 396 3.17 -0.44 -11.63
N VAL A 397 4.43 -0.79 -11.38
CA VAL A 397 4.86 -1.62 -10.24
C VAL A 397 4.47 -0.97 -8.92
N MET A 398 4.71 0.33 -8.76
CA MET A 398 4.33 1.05 -7.54
C MET A 398 2.81 1.11 -7.35
N LYS A 399 2.03 1.35 -8.42
CA LYS A 399 0.57 1.36 -8.36
C LYS A 399 -0.01 0.00 -8.04
N ALA A 400 0.58 -1.08 -8.52
CA ALA A 400 0.21 -2.44 -8.10
C ALA A 400 0.43 -2.64 -6.59
N ALA A 401 1.55 -2.16 -6.03
CA ALA A 401 1.76 -2.19 -4.58
C ALA A 401 0.76 -1.31 -3.82
N ALA A 402 0.37 -0.16 -4.37
CA ALA A 402 -0.66 0.71 -3.81
C ALA A 402 -2.04 0.04 -3.77
N SER A 403 -2.37 -0.83 -4.75
CA SER A 403 -3.63 -1.57 -4.82
C SER A 403 -3.86 -2.49 -3.63
N VAL A 404 -2.81 -2.89 -2.94
CA VAL A 404 -2.91 -3.67 -1.71
C VAL A 404 -3.75 -2.93 -0.67
N TYR A 405 -3.61 -1.59 -0.58
CA TYR A 405 -4.24 -0.75 0.42
C TYR A 405 -5.49 -0.01 -0.03
N GLY A 406 -5.54 0.38 -1.32
CA GLY A 406 -6.64 1.18 -1.84
C GLY A 406 -6.53 1.43 -3.34
N HIS A 407 -7.40 2.30 -3.88
CA HIS A 407 -7.36 2.66 -5.29
C HIS A 407 -5.99 3.21 -5.68
N PRO A 408 -5.28 2.64 -6.65
CA PRO A 408 -3.88 2.97 -6.95
C PRO A 408 -3.60 4.45 -7.10
N ASP A 409 -4.42 5.17 -7.90
CA ASP A 409 -4.23 6.59 -8.18
C ASP A 409 -4.56 7.52 -7.01
N ARG A 410 -5.38 7.06 -6.05
CA ARG A 410 -5.72 7.84 -4.84
C ARG A 410 -4.76 7.56 -3.71
N TYR A 411 -4.29 6.32 -3.62
CA TYR A 411 -3.37 5.90 -2.58
C TYR A 411 -1.95 6.40 -2.82
N ALA A 412 -1.45 6.28 -4.06
CA ALA A 412 -0.15 6.79 -4.47
C ALA A 412 -0.14 8.32 -4.43
N GLN A 413 1.00 8.88 -4.06
CA GLN A 413 1.26 10.32 -4.00
C GLN A 413 2.46 10.63 -4.89
N THR A 414 2.67 11.91 -5.23
CA THR A 414 3.88 12.34 -5.92
C THR A 414 4.84 13.02 -4.95
N TRP A 415 6.11 13.09 -5.30
CA TRP A 415 7.09 13.87 -4.56
C TRP A 415 6.86 15.39 -4.65
N ARG A 416 5.96 15.83 -5.53
CA ARG A 416 5.59 17.25 -5.71
C ARG A 416 4.74 17.75 -4.54
N ALA A 417 5.36 17.83 -3.37
CA ALA A 417 4.70 18.31 -2.16
C ALA A 417 5.71 19.01 -1.25
N THR A 418 5.24 20.00 -0.48
CA THR A 418 6.09 20.62 0.53
C THR A 418 6.45 19.62 1.64
N GLY A 419 7.59 19.80 2.30
CA GLY A 419 7.98 18.95 3.42
C GLY A 419 6.90 18.81 4.50
N ASN A 420 6.09 19.86 4.74
CA ASN A 420 4.96 19.82 5.67
C ASN A 420 3.81 18.94 5.19
N ALA A 421 3.54 18.95 3.89
CA ALA A 421 2.53 18.09 3.29
C ALA A 421 2.96 16.62 3.37
N ILE A 422 4.23 16.33 3.06
CA ILE A 422 4.82 14.99 3.17
C ILE A 422 4.75 14.48 4.62
N GLU A 423 5.04 15.31 5.65
CA GLU A 423 4.84 14.93 7.05
C GLU A 423 3.37 14.57 7.37
N GLY A 424 2.43 15.32 6.80
CA GLY A 424 1.00 15.03 6.93
C GLY A 424 0.59 13.71 6.29
N ILE A 425 1.10 13.45 5.09
CA ILE A 425 0.87 12.20 4.35
C ILE A 425 1.49 11.03 5.13
N ALA A 426 2.75 11.14 5.55
CA ALA A 426 3.47 10.08 6.27
C ALA A 426 2.76 9.70 7.58
N SER A 427 2.25 10.67 8.34
CA SER A 427 1.52 10.37 9.58
C SER A 427 0.21 9.60 9.35
N ARG A 428 -0.42 9.77 8.18
CA ARG A 428 -1.62 9.02 7.76
C ARG A 428 -1.30 7.64 7.15
N ARG A 429 -0.02 7.34 6.95
CA ARG A 429 0.48 6.03 6.46
C ARG A 429 1.27 5.30 7.55
N ASN A 430 1.02 5.62 8.82
CA ASN A 430 1.66 4.88 9.91
C ASN A 430 1.33 3.39 9.82
N ASP A 431 2.34 2.53 10.01
CA ASP A 431 2.29 1.07 9.82
C ASP A 431 1.74 0.63 8.44
N ALA A 432 1.96 1.44 7.39
CA ALA A 432 1.53 1.19 6.02
C ALA A 432 2.63 1.54 5.01
N LEU A 433 2.45 1.14 3.75
CA LEU A 433 3.34 1.54 2.67
C LEU A 433 2.98 2.96 2.21
N LEU A 434 3.98 3.84 2.09
CA LEU A 434 3.85 5.12 1.42
C LEU A 434 4.42 5.00 -0.01
N CYS A 435 3.59 5.19 -1.01
CA CYS A 435 3.97 5.20 -2.42
C CYS A 435 4.20 6.65 -2.88
N LEU A 436 5.40 6.94 -3.42
CA LEU A 436 5.82 8.28 -3.86
C LEU A 436 6.36 8.23 -5.28
N ASP A 437 5.61 8.74 -6.24
CA ASP A 437 5.95 8.74 -7.65
C ASP A 437 6.83 9.94 -8.01
N GLU A 438 7.72 9.74 -8.97
CA GLU A 438 8.54 10.73 -9.66
C GLU A 438 9.39 11.63 -8.72
N LEU A 439 10.53 11.08 -8.25
CA LEU A 439 11.48 11.79 -7.39
C LEU A 439 11.98 13.11 -8.03
N GLY A 440 12.06 13.17 -9.35
CA GLY A 440 12.47 14.37 -10.09
C GLY A 440 11.59 15.59 -9.86
N GLU A 441 10.35 15.44 -9.39
CA GLU A 441 9.46 16.55 -9.05
C GLU A 441 9.78 17.24 -7.72
N LEU A 442 10.59 16.63 -6.85
CA LEU A 442 11.08 17.24 -5.61
C LEU A 442 12.31 18.10 -5.89
N ASP A 443 12.44 19.25 -5.22
CA ASP A 443 13.70 20.02 -5.29
C ASP A 443 14.88 19.16 -4.80
N GLY A 444 15.89 18.96 -5.64
CA GLY A 444 17.07 18.15 -5.31
C GLY A 444 17.79 18.60 -4.03
N ARG A 445 17.65 19.90 -3.65
CA ARG A 445 18.21 20.44 -2.40
C ARG A 445 17.51 19.90 -1.16
N GLU A 446 16.24 19.51 -1.27
CA GLU A 446 15.41 18.98 -0.19
C GLU A 446 15.31 17.44 -0.20
N ALA A 447 15.63 16.81 -1.33
CA ALA A 447 15.43 15.38 -1.56
C ALA A 447 16.05 14.53 -0.45
N GLY A 448 17.30 14.78 -0.14
CA GLY A 448 18.02 14.05 0.90
C GLY A 448 17.41 14.24 2.29
N GLN A 449 17.07 15.47 2.67
CA GLN A 449 16.51 15.74 3.97
C GLN A 449 15.11 15.15 4.14
N THR A 450 14.32 15.17 3.08
CA THR A 450 12.94 14.64 3.08
C THR A 450 12.96 13.12 3.18
N ALA A 451 13.79 12.42 2.39
CA ALA A 451 13.95 10.97 2.48
C ALA A 451 14.47 10.53 3.87
N TYR A 452 15.41 11.30 4.44
CA TYR A 452 15.91 11.06 5.79
C TYR A 452 14.82 11.23 6.86
N MET A 453 13.99 12.27 6.75
CA MET A 453 12.86 12.53 7.64
C MET A 453 11.83 11.38 7.57
N LEU A 454 11.46 10.95 6.37
CA LEU A 454 10.54 9.83 6.17
C LEU A 454 11.03 8.55 6.85
N ALA A 455 12.31 8.21 6.63
CA ALA A 455 12.92 7.02 7.19
C ALA A 455 13.10 7.06 8.72
N ASN A 456 13.35 8.26 9.28
CA ASN A 456 13.49 8.45 10.73
C ASN A 456 12.14 8.44 11.48
N GLY A 457 11.02 8.58 10.77
CA GLY A 457 9.69 8.48 11.38
C GLY A 457 9.30 9.66 12.27
N GLN A 458 9.94 10.83 12.12
CA GLN A 458 9.65 12.01 12.94
C GLN A 458 9.64 13.28 12.11
N GLY A 459 8.59 14.09 12.27
CA GLY A 459 8.45 15.41 11.67
C GLY A 459 9.36 16.47 12.32
N LYS A 460 9.39 17.66 11.73
CA LYS A 460 10.13 18.81 12.26
C LYS A 460 9.49 19.30 13.57
N GLY A 461 10.31 19.63 14.57
CA GLY A 461 9.85 20.32 15.78
C GLY A 461 9.33 21.72 15.41
N ARG A 462 8.19 22.12 15.96
CA ARG A 462 7.58 23.45 15.77
C ARG A 462 7.14 24.01 17.11
N SER A 463 7.28 25.31 17.30
CA SER A 463 6.73 26.00 18.46
C SER A 463 5.29 26.44 18.21
N LYS A 464 4.47 26.46 19.26
CA LYS A 464 3.18 27.15 19.28
C LYS A 464 3.42 28.67 19.37
N GLN A 465 2.35 29.47 19.22
CA GLN A 465 2.45 30.94 19.37
C GLN A 465 2.87 31.40 20.78
N ASP A 466 2.60 30.57 21.79
CA ASP A 466 2.98 30.77 23.20
C ASP A 466 4.40 30.31 23.52
N GLY A 467 5.20 29.86 22.53
CA GLY A 467 6.55 29.36 22.71
C GLY A 467 6.69 27.91 23.14
N GLU A 468 5.60 27.24 23.50
CA GLU A 468 5.62 25.81 23.80
C GLU A 468 5.90 24.97 22.53
N LEU A 469 6.51 23.79 22.72
CA LEU A 469 6.70 22.85 21.62
C LEU A 469 5.37 22.23 21.20
N ARG A 470 5.08 22.30 19.92
CA ARG A 470 4.01 21.50 19.31
C ARG A 470 4.40 20.03 19.34
N GLU A 471 3.49 19.14 19.66
CA GLU A 471 3.74 17.71 19.57
C GLU A 471 4.22 17.34 18.14
N ARG A 472 5.35 16.63 18.08
CA ARG A 472 5.93 16.23 16.79
C ARG A 472 5.10 15.09 16.22
N LYS A 473 4.73 15.19 14.96
CA LYS A 473 4.18 14.06 14.25
C LYS A 473 5.21 12.94 14.20
N ALA A 474 4.80 11.73 14.52
CA ALA A 474 5.63 10.53 14.45
C ALA A 474 4.92 9.47 13.62
N TRP A 475 5.68 8.67 12.92
CA TRP A 475 5.19 7.55 12.11
C TRP A 475 6.21 6.44 12.03
N ARG A 476 5.76 5.26 11.70
CA ARG A 476 6.59 4.12 11.33
C ARG A 476 6.04 3.58 10.01
N LEU A 477 6.82 3.65 8.96
CA LEU A 477 6.38 3.24 7.63
C LEU A 477 7.54 2.70 6.79
N LEU A 478 7.19 1.95 5.75
CA LEU A 478 8.05 1.76 4.59
C LEU A 478 7.55 2.65 3.46
N PHE A 479 8.47 3.11 2.61
CA PHE A 479 8.07 3.81 1.41
C PHE A 479 8.65 3.16 0.15
N LEU A 480 7.88 3.20 -0.92
CA LEU A 480 8.29 2.85 -2.28
C LEU A 480 8.29 4.11 -3.12
N SER A 481 9.42 4.42 -3.69
CA SER A 481 9.63 5.60 -4.52
C SER A 481 10.05 5.21 -5.93
N THR A 482 9.75 6.05 -6.92
CA THR A 482 10.18 5.88 -8.30
C THR A 482 10.89 7.14 -8.79
N GLY A 483 11.73 7.00 -9.81
CA GLY A 483 12.40 8.12 -10.47
C GLY A 483 13.44 7.67 -11.49
N GLU A 484 13.94 8.60 -12.27
CA GLU A 484 14.98 8.34 -13.27
C GLU A 484 16.37 8.38 -12.66
N LEU A 485 16.60 9.27 -11.70
CA LEU A 485 17.87 9.48 -11.02
C LEU A 485 17.90 8.79 -9.66
N SER A 486 19.10 8.47 -9.20
CA SER A 486 19.31 8.12 -7.81
C SER A 486 19.05 9.34 -6.90
N LEU A 487 18.77 9.09 -5.62
CA LEU A 487 18.63 10.17 -4.63
C LEU A 487 19.91 11.01 -4.51
N GLU A 488 21.07 10.35 -4.65
CA GLU A 488 22.37 11.02 -4.65
C GLU A 488 22.59 11.89 -5.89
N ASP A 489 22.31 11.35 -7.08
CA ASP A 489 22.49 12.07 -8.34
C ASP A 489 21.52 13.25 -8.41
N HIS A 490 20.29 13.06 -7.95
CA HIS A 490 19.31 14.15 -7.87
C HIS A 490 19.73 15.26 -6.90
N ALA A 491 20.28 14.93 -5.73
CA ALA A 491 20.84 15.92 -4.81
C ALA A 491 22.11 16.59 -5.38
N ALA A 492 22.98 15.82 -6.05
CA ALA A 492 24.21 16.31 -6.67
C ALA A 492 23.91 17.29 -7.81
N SER A 493 22.88 17.05 -8.64
CA SER A 493 22.44 17.98 -9.69
C SER A 493 22.05 19.36 -9.14
N ALA A 494 21.59 19.41 -7.87
CA ALA A 494 21.29 20.64 -7.13
C ALA A 494 22.48 21.18 -6.29
N GLY A 495 23.69 20.65 -6.48
CA GLY A 495 24.90 21.07 -5.78
C GLY A 495 24.96 20.67 -4.30
N LYS A 496 24.21 19.62 -3.91
CA LYS A 496 24.20 19.06 -2.55
C LYS A 496 24.83 17.68 -2.51
N SER A 497 25.53 17.38 -1.42
CA SER A 497 25.99 16.02 -1.13
C SER A 497 25.04 15.34 -0.17
N THR A 498 24.76 14.07 -0.41
CA THR A 498 23.97 13.24 0.49
C THR A 498 24.83 12.69 1.64
N GLN A 499 24.25 12.55 2.82
CA GLN A 499 24.94 11.92 3.94
C GLN A 499 24.94 10.40 3.74
N ALA A 500 26.04 9.74 4.07
CA ALA A 500 26.24 8.31 3.88
C ALA A 500 25.19 7.39 4.56
N GLY A 501 24.56 7.86 5.65
CA GLY A 501 23.47 7.15 6.30
C GLY A 501 22.15 7.12 5.51
N MET A 502 22.06 7.85 4.38
CA MET A 502 20.84 7.89 3.55
C MET A 502 20.71 6.66 2.65
N GLU A 503 21.81 6.15 2.13
CA GLU A 503 21.83 4.95 1.26
C GLU A 503 21.19 3.73 1.94
N VAL A 504 21.45 3.55 3.24
CA VAL A 504 20.85 2.44 3.99
C VAL A 504 19.41 2.72 4.41
N ARG A 505 18.94 3.95 4.36
CA ARG A 505 17.56 4.34 4.67
C ARG A 505 16.66 4.35 3.43
N THR A 506 17.25 4.61 2.27
CA THR A 506 16.57 4.57 0.96
C THR A 506 17.39 3.70 0.02
N ILE A 507 17.01 2.44 -0.07
CA ILE A 507 17.71 1.43 -0.86
C ILE A 507 17.26 1.56 -2.31
N GLN A 508 18.21 1.74 -3.25
CA GLN A 508 17.91 2.02 -4.64
C GLN A 508 18.09 0.76 -5.47
N ILE A 509 17.02 0.31 -6.10
CA ILE A 509 16.99 -0.90 -6.92
C ILE A 509 16.83 -0.48 -8.38
N PRO A 510 17.69 -0.92 -9.32
CA PRO A 510 17.47 -0.73 -10.74
C PRO A 510 16.12 -1.33 -11.16
N SER A 511 15.28 -0.55 -11.84
CA SER A 511 13.99 -1.03 -12.34
C SER A 511 14.14 -1.99 -13.50
N ASP A 512 15.05 -1.71 -14.40
CA ASP A 512 15.30 -2.55 -15.58
C ASP A 512 15.80 -3.94 -15.16
N THR A 513 15.17 -4.94 -15.74
CA THR A 513 15.47 -6.37 -15.55
C THR A 513 16.28 -6.96 -16.70
N GLY A 514 16.53 -6.16 -17.75
CA GLY A 514 17.16 -6.60 -18.99
C GLY A 514 16.22 -7.32 -19.97
N HIS A 515 14.91 -7.28 -19.71
CA HIS A 515 13.89 -7.92 -20.56
C HIS A 515 12.86 -6.89 -21.07
N HIS A 516 11.83 -6.58 -20.29
CA HIS A 516 10.76 -5.66 -20.64
C HIS A 516 10.66 -4.52 -19.60
N GLY A 517 11.76 -3.81 -19.38
CA GLY A 517 11.89 -2.83 -18.31
C GLY A 517 11.78 -3.51 -16.93
N ALA A 518 10.80 -3.15 -16.11
CA ALA A 518 10.62 -3.72 -14.77
C ALA A 518 10.02 -5.14 -14.76
N PHE A 519 9.73 -5.71 -15.94
CA PHE A 519 9.07 -7.01 -16.07
C PHE A 519 9.99 -8.04 -16.73
N GLU A 520 10.10 -9.22 -16.14
CA GLU A 520 10.82 -10.35 -16.73
C GLU A 520 9.90 -11.23 -17.58
N TRP A 521 8.65 -11.42 -17.15
CA TRP A 521 7.69 -12.32 -17.77
C TRP A 521 6.34 -11.65 -17.99
N LEU A 522 5.81 -11.75 -19.20
CA LEU A 522 4.59 -11.07 -19.63
C LEU A 522 3.32 -11.93 -19.54
N HIS A 523 3.40 -13.16 -19.01
CA HIS A 523 2.26 -14.07 -18.83
C HIS A 523 1.44 -14.31 -20.13
N GLY A 524 2.11 -14.33 -21.29
CA GLY A 524 1.47 -14.52 -22.58
C GLY A 524 0.84 -13.28 -23.22
N LEU A 525 1.04 -12.10 -22.65
CA LEU A 525 0.59 -10.84 -23.24
C LEU A 525 1.58 -10.30 -24.29
N ASP A 526 1.06 -9.57 -25.29
CA ASP A 526 1.79 -9.13 -26.48
C ASP A 526 2.76 -7.97 -26.26
N GLY A 527 3.43 -7.88 -25.12
CA GLY A 527 4.44 -6.86 -24.85
C GLY A 527 4.26 -6.16 -23.49
N GLY A 528 5.31 -5.46 -23.06
CA GLY A 528 5.37 -4.79 -21.77
C GLY A 528 4.27 -3.76 -21.56
N ARG A 529 3.82 -3.07 -22.63
CA ARG A 529 2.72 -2.12 -22.55
C ARG A 529 1.38 -2.81 -22.26
N SER A 530 1.05 -3.88 -23.02
CA SER A 530 -0.20 -4.63 -22.78
C SER A 530 -0.22 -5.24 -21.39
N PHE A 531 0.93 -5.70 -20.89
CA PHE A 531 1.08 -6.18 -19.52
C PHE A 531 0.83 -5.08 -18.50
N ALA A 532 1.44 -3.90 -18.67
CA ALA A 532 1.26 -2.75 -17.78
C ALA A 532 -0.19 -2.26 -17.76
N ASP A 533 -0.86 -2.20 -18.93
CA ASP A 533 -2.26 -1.79 -19.05
C ASP A 533 -3.20 -2.80 -18.35
N ALA A 534 -2.97 -4.10 -18.52
CA ALA A 534 -3.73 -5.14 -17.84
C ALA A 534 -3.55 -5.08 -16.31
N LEU A 535 -2.31 -4.96 -15.84
CA LEU A 535 -2.01 -4.85 -14.42
C LEU A 535 -2.64 -3.59 -13.79
N LYS A 536 -2.64 -2.47 -14.52
CA LYS A 536 -3.29 -1.23 -14.10
C LYS A 536 -4.79 -1.42 -13.96
N ALA A 537 -5.46 -1.92 -15.00
CA ALA A 537 -6.91 -2.13 -15.01
C ALA A 537 -7.35 -3.06 -13.85
N ASN A 538 -6.64 -4.18 -13.65
CA ASN A 538 -6.92 -5.12 -12.58
C ASN A 538 -6.69 -4.50 -11.18
N SER A 539 -5.65 -3.69 -11.02
CA SER A 539 -5.36 -2.98 -9.77
C SER A 539 -6.42 -1.92 -9.43
N GLU A 540 -7.04 -1.29 -10.43
CA GLU A 540 -8.14 -0.35 -10.26
C GLU A 540 -9.46 -1.06 -9.96
N GLU A 541 -9.69 -2.23 -10.55
CA GLU A 541 -10.91 -3.02 -10.32
C GLU A 541 -10.88 -3.74 -8.97
N HIS A 542 -9.72 -4.25 -8.56
CA HIS A 542 -9.54 -5.02 -7.34
C HIS A 542 -8.47 -4.35 -6.46
N HIS A 543 -8.88 -3.66 -5.39
CA HIS A 543 -7.95 -2.98 -4.49
C HIS A 543 -8.44 -2.95 -3.04
N GLY A 544 -7.50 -2.82 -2.11
CA GLY A 544 -7.74 -2.68 -0.67
C GLY A 544 -8.12 -3.97 0.06
N ILE A 545 -8.67 -4.96 -0.64
CA ILE A 545 -9.14 -6.22 -0.06
C ILE A 545 -7.98 -7.09 0.44
N ALA A 546 -6.87 -7.12 -0.29
CA ALA A 546 -5.69 -7.91 0.07
C ALA A 546 -5.11 -7.48 1.43
N PHE A 547 -5.02 -6.15 1.66
CA PHE A 547 -4.55 -5.63 2.93
C PHE A 547 -5.50 -5.97 4.09
N ARG A 548 -6.81 -5.83 3.88
CA ARG A 548 -7.80 -6.12 4.93
C ARG A 548 -7.77 -7.57 5.36
N THR A 549 -7.72 -8.49 4.38
CA THR A 549 -7.57 -9.92 4.64
C THR A 549 -6.28 -10.22 5.41
N TYR A 550 -5.17 -9.60 4.99
CA TYR A 550 -3.88 -9.74 5.67
C TYR A 550 -3.90 -9.22 7.10
N ALA A 551 -4.41 -8.00 7.30
CA ALA A 551 -4.48 -7.37 8.62
C ALA A 551 -5.40 -8.14 9.57
N GLN A 552 -6.53 -8.67 9.08
CA GLN A 552 -7.45 -9.50 9.86
C GLN A 552 -6.77 -10.78 10.35
N ALA A 553 -6.10 -11.50 9.43
CA ALA A 553 -5.38 -12.72 9.78
C ALA A 553 -4.23 -12.47 10.77
N LEU A 554 -3.49 -11.36 10.59
CA LEU A 554 -2.45 -10.94 11.52
C LEU A 554 -3.00 -10.62 12.92
N ALA A 555 -4.12 -9.89 12.99
CA ALA A 555 -4.72 -9.48 14.25
C ALA A 555 -5.20 -10.66 15.09
N GLN A 556 -5.69 -11.73 14.43
CA GLN A 556 -6.22 -12.93 15.11
C GLN A 556 -5.15 -13.75 15.84
N ALA A 557 -3.90 -13.76 15.33
CA ALA A 557 -2.80 -14.55 15.88
C ALA A 557 -1.50 -13.72 15.99
N MET A 558 -1.62 -12.47 16.46
CA MET A 558 -0.56 -11.47 16.39
C MET A 558 0.72 -11.90 17.11
N ASP A 559 0.59 -12.46 18.31
CA ASP A 559 1.76 -12.83 19.13
C ASP A 559 2.51 -14.03 18.52
N GLU A 560 1.79 -15.03 18.01
CA GLU A 560 2.38 -16.16 17.30
C GLU A 560 3.12 -15.70 16.04
N HIS A 561 2.48 -14.85 15.24
CA HIS A 561 3.10 -14.29 14.04
C HIS A 561 4.33 -13.44 14.37
N ARG A 562 4.30 -12.67 15.47
CA ARG A 562 5.43 -11.83 15.92
C ARG A 562 6.68 -12.65 16.21
N GLU A 563 6.55 -13.73 16.98
CA GLU A 563 7.69 -14.59 17.35
C GLU A 563 8.29 -15.28 16.12
N ARG A 564 7.43 -15.89 15.31
CA ARG A 564 7.84 -16.57 14.09
C ARG A 564 8.50 -15.62 13.09
N LEU A 565 7.94 -14.45 12.88
CA LEU A 565 8.50 -13.45 11.97
C LEU A 565 9.90 -13.00 12.38
N ARG A 566 10.15 -12.82 13.68
CA ARG A 566 11.49 -12.44 14.16
C ARG A 566 12.53 -13.50 13.82
N GLU A 567 12.19 -14.78 13.95
CA GLU A 567 13.10 -15.87 13.58
C GLU A 567 13.23 -15.99 12.06
N ASP A 568 12.13 -15.96 11.30
CA ASP A 568 12.14 -15.97 9.84
C ASP A 568 13.05 -14.83 9.29
N ILE A 569 12.89 -13.60 9.79
CA ILE A 569 13.71 -12.44 9.38
C ILE A 569 15.18 -12.66 9.71
N LYS A 570 15.50 -13.16 10.90
CA LYS A 570 16.88 -13.41 11.33
C LYS A 570 17.55 -14.50 10.47
N GLN A 571 16.85 -15.58 10.19
CA GLN A 571 17.33 -16.65 9.32
C GLN A 571 17.55 -16.14 7.89
N LEU A 572 16.56 -15.46 7.30
CA LEU A 572 16.67 -14.89 5.96
C LEU A 572 17.80 -13.86 5.87
N ALA A 573 17.97 -13.01 6.89
CA ALA A 573 19.08 -12.07 6.92
C ALA A 573 20.44 -12.77 6.91
N ALA A 574 20.59 -13.86 7.65
CA ALA A 574 21.81 -14.64 7.66
C ALA A 574 22.08 -15.30 6.28
N GLU A 575 21.04 -15.86 5.64
CA GLU A 575 21.14 -16.47 4.31
C GLU A 575 21.45 -15.47 3.19
N LEU A 576 20.89 -14.26 3.30
CA LEU A 576 21.05 -13.20 2.30
C LEU A 576 22.36 -12.42 2.45
N THR A 577 23.07 -12.54 3.58
CA THR A 577 24.27 -11.76 3.87
C THR A 577 25.51 -12.35 3.17
N PRO A 578 26.12 -11.63 2.20
CA PRO A 578 27.35 -12.08 1.56
C PRO A 578 28.52 -12.09 2.55
N LYS A 579 29.49 -12.97 2.33
CA LYS A 579 30.74 -12.98 3.10
C LYS A 579 31.45 -11.62 2.94
N GLY A 580 31.90 -11.03 4.02
CA GLY A 580 32.57 -9.72 4.00
C GLY A 580 31.65 -8.50 3.98
N ALA A 581 30.35 -8.67 4.14
CA ALA A 581 29.40 -7.56 4.21
C ALA A 581 29.68 -6.64 5.40
N GLY A 582 29.82 -5.34 5.16
CA GLY A 582 29.94 -4.31 6.19
C GLY A 582 28.61 -4.00 6.89
N ASN A 583 28.66 -3.28 8.00
CA ASN A 583 27.48 -2.96 8.82
C ASN A 583 26.35 -2.23 8.04
N GLN A 584 26.69 -1.41 7.05
CA GLN A 584 25.69 -0.73 6.22
C GLN A 584 24.92 -1.72 5.36
N VAL A 585 25.63 -2.64 4.72
CA VAL A 585 25.02 -3.72 3.92
C VAL A 585 24.15 -4.60 4.80
N GLY A 586 24.62 -4.97 5.99
CA GLY A 586 23.83 -5.74 6.95
C GLY A 586 22.50 -5.09 7.34
N ARG A 587 22.47 -3.76 7.54
CA ARG A 587 21.22 -3.03 7.81
C ARG A 587 20.26 -3.04 6.62
N ALA A 588 20.75 -2.90 5.40
CA ALA A 588 19.93 -3.02 4.20
C ALA A 588 19.37 -4.44 4.04
N ILE A 589 20.22 -5.48 4.26
CA ILE A 589 19.81 -6.88 4.19
C ILE A 589 18.70 -7.21 5.19
N ASN A 590 18.76 -6.71 6.42
CA ASN A 590 17.65 -6.89 7.38
C ASN A 590 16.31 -6.40 6.83
N ARG A 591 16.31 -5.30 6.06
CA ARG A 591 15.09 -4.79 5.43
C ARG A 591 14.66 -5.64 4.25
N PHE A 592 15.58 -6.14 3.43
CA PHE A 592 15.27 -7.14 2.40
C PHE A 592 14.70 -8.42 3.01
N ALA A 593 15.27 -8.90 4.13
CA ALA A 593 14.77 -10.06 4.85
C ALA A 593 13.35 -9.85 5.39
N LEU A 594 13.04 -8.65 5.90
CA LEU A 594 11.68 -8.29 6.30
C LEU A 594 10.71 -8.37 5.12
N VAL A 595 11.09 -7.84 3.94
CA VAL A 595 10.25 -7.88 2.73
C VAL A 595 10.00 -9.32 2.29
N ALA A 596 11.04 -10.16 2.29
CA ALA A 596 10.89 -11.59 1.97
C ALA A 596 9.97 -12.32 2.95
N ALA A 597 10.20 -12.15 4.25
CA ALA A 597 9.37 -12.75 5.29
C ALA A 597 7.90 -12.31 5.21
N ALA A 598 7.64 -11.06 4.86
CA ALA A 598 6.29 -10.51 4.71
C ALA A 598 5.55 -11.11 3.51
N GLY A 599 6.20 -11.22 2.35
CA GLY A 599 5.62 -11.87 1.18
C GLY A 599 5.33 -13.35 1.42
N GLU A 600 6.24 -14.07 2.07
CA GLU A 600 6.04 -15.47 2.47
C GLU A 600 4.91 -15.61 3.51
N LEU A 601 4.79 -14.66 4.44
CA LEU A 601 3.68 -14.66 5.39
C LEU A 601 2.35 -14.41 4.69
N ALA A 602 2.27 -13.42 3.78
CA ALA A 602 1.06 -13.17 3.00
C ALA A 602 0.67 -14.38 2.14
N THR A 603 1.65 -15.13 1.65
CA THR A 603 1.45 -16.40 0.94
C THR A 603 0.89 -17.48 1.87
N ARG A 604 1.48 -17.67 3.06
CA ARG A 604 0.99 -18.64 4.06
C ARG A 604 -0.42 -18.34 4.55
N LEU A 605 -0.78 -17.06 4.62
CA LEU A 605 -2.12 -16.59 5.00
C LEU A 605 -3.13 -16.65 3.83
N GLY A 606 -2.73 -17.18 2.67
CA GLY A 606 -3.60 -17.33 1.50
C GLY A 606 -3.96 -16.01 0.80
N VAL A 607 -3.23 -14.92 1.08
CA VAL A 607 -3.53 -13.60 0.52
C VAL A 607 -3.03 -13.45 -0.92
N THR A 608 -1.79 -13.89 -1.20
CA THR A 608 -1.18 -13.73 -2.54
C THR A 608 -1.53 -14.85 -3.51
N GLY A 609 -1.78 -16.05 -3.02
CA GLY A 609 -1.93 -17.23 -3.86
C GLY A 609 -0.62 -17.72 -4.50
N TRP A 610 0.53 -17.18 -4.10
CA TRP A 610 1.84 -17.61 -4.61
C TRP A 610 2.26 -18.98 -4.06
N SER A 611 3.19 -19.60 -4.76
CA SER A 611 3.94 -20.72 -4.20
C SER A 611 4.95 -20.25 -3.17
N ALA A 612 5.20 -21.06 -2.13
CA ALA A 612 6.22 -20.76 -1.14
C ALA A 612 7.60 -20.59 -1.79
N GLY A 613 8.33 -19.56 -1.38
CA GLY A 613 9.64 -19.20 -1.90
C GLY A 613 9.64 -18.16 -3.02
N GLU A 614 8.48 -17.77 -3.57
CA GLU A 614 8.41 -16.77 -4.65
C GLU A 614 8.85 -15.38 -4.17
N ALA A 615 8.40 -14.95 -3.00
CA ALA A 615 8.84 -13.68 -2.43
C ALA A 615 10.35 -13.68 -2.13
N ILE A 616 10.88 -14.78 -1.60
CA ILE A 616 12.32 -14.94 -1.35
C ILE A 616 13.10 -14.89 -2.67
N ARG A 617 12.63 -15.53 -3.74
CA ARG A 617 13.23 -15.48 -5.08
C ARG A 617 13.34 -14.05 -5.57
N ALA A 618 12.23 -13.32 -5.54
CA ALA A 618 12.16 -11.94 -6.01
C ALA A 618 13.09 -11.02 -5.21
N VAL A 619 13.09 -11.16 -3.88
CA VAL A 619 13.97 -10.38 -3.01
C VAL A 619 15.45 -10.67 -3.27
N ARG A 620 15.85 -11.93 -3.50
CA ARG A 620 17.23 -12.28 -3.85
C ARG A 620 17.69 -11.63 -5.14
N ILE A 621 16.82 -11.57 -6.17
CA ILE A 621 17.13 -10.90 -7.44
C ILE A 621 17.30 -9.40 -7.21
N CYS A 622 16.38 -8.75 -6.50
CA CYS A 622 16.45 -7.32 -6.19
C CYS A 622 17.68 -6.97 -5.34
N LEU A 623 18.00 -7.79 -4.34
CA LEU A 623 19.20 -7.62 -3.51
C LEU A 623 20.48 -7.75 -4.36
N LYS A 624 20.55 -8.74 -5.25
CA LYS A 624 21.70 -8.92 -6.15
C LYS A 624 21.87 -7.72 -7.07
N ALA A 625 20.78 -7.20 -7.64
CA ALA A 625 20.80 -6.01 -8.49
C ALA A 625 21.29 -4.78 -7.71
N TRP A 626 20.81 -4.56 -6.48
CA TRP A 626 21.28 -3.49 -5.62
C TRP A 626 22.76 -3.60 -5.27
N LEU A 627 23.24 -4.80 -4.93
CA LEU A 627 24.66 -5.04 -4.62
C LEU A 627 25.56 -4.82 -5.84
N ALA A 628 25.11 -5.21 -7.02
CA ALA A 628 25.83 -5.00 -8.27
C ALA A 628 25.99 -3.51 -8.59
N GLU A 629 24.92 -2.72 -8.47
CA GLU A 629 24.97 -1.26 -8.68
C GLU A 629 25.83 -0.56 -7.62
N ARG A 630 25.77 -1.02 -6.37
CA ARG A 630 26.59 -0.48 -5.30
C ARG A 630 28.09 -0.71 -5.50
N GLY A 631 28.48 -1.81 -6.14
CA GLY A 631 29.84 -2.14 -6.51
C GLY A 631 30.81 -2.50 -5.37
N HIS A 632 30.35 -2.50 -4.11
CA HIS A 632 31.17 -2.88 -2.95
C HIS A 632 30.34 -3.38 -1.75
N LEU A 633 30.92 -4.23 -0.93
CA LEU A 633 30.29 -4.78 0.27
C LEU A 633 30.63 -3.99 1.56
N GLY A 634 31.60 -3.05 1.51
CA GLY A 634 32.03 -2.23 2.62
C GLY A 634 31.13 -1.02 2.88
N ASN A 635 31.55 -0.17 3.82
CA ASN A 635 30.86 1.10 4.07
C ASN A 635 31.19 2.13 2.97
N LYS A 636 30.21 2.89 2.55
CA LYS A 636 30.36 3.88 1.47
C LYS A 636 31.41 4.95 1.79
N GLU A 637 31.47 5.38 3.06
CA GLU A 637 32.49 6.35 3.52
C GLU A 637 33.89 5.80 3.41
N ASP A 638 34.05 4.52 3.72
CA ASP A 638 35.33 3.85 3.68
C ASP A 638 35.80 3.69 2.22
N ALA A 639 34.90 3.25 1.33
CA ALA A 639 35.16 3.20 -0.10
C ALA A 639 35.44 4.58 -0.70
N ALA A 640 34.68 5.60 -0.33
CA ALA A 640 34.92 6.99 -0.78
C ALA A 640 36.27 7.54 -0.25
N THR A 641 36.66 7.17 0.96
CA THR A 641 37.97 7.53 1.53
C THR A 641 39.11 6.89 0.75
N LEU A 642 39.02 5.60 0.47
CA LEU A 642 40.02 4.90 -0.34
C LEU A 642 40.10 5.48 -1.76
N ARG A 643 38.96 5.75 -2.40
CA ARG A 643 38.91 6.39 -3.72
C ARG A 643 39.57 7.79 -3.72
N GLN A 644 39.29 8.61 -2.70
CA GLN A 644 39.91 9.95 -2.55
C GLN A 644 41.45 9.83 -2.42
N ILE A 645 41.93 8.89 -1.59
CA ILE A 645 43.37 8.65 -1.47
C ILE A 645 43.95 8.24 -2.82
N ARG A 646 43.38 7.23 -3.49
CA ARG A 646 43.85 6.75 -4.80
C ARG A 646 43.88 7.88 -5.83
N GLN A 647 42.81 8.64 -5.97
CA GLN A 647 42.74 9.78 -6.89
C GLN A 647 43.84 10.80 -6.67
N PHE A 648 44.16 11.11 -5.41
CA PHE A 648 45.24 12.02 -5.08
C PHE A 648 46.58 11.48 -5.55
N PHE A 649 46.89 10.20 -5.30
CA PHE A 649 48.15 9.59 -5.75
C PHE A 649 48.22 9.50 -7.27
N THR A 650 47.15 9.10 -7.94
CA THR A 650 47.10 9.03 -9.41
C THR A 650 47.36 10.40 -10.05
N ALA A 651 46.73 11.48 -9.52
CA ALA A 651 46.87 12.83 -10.06
C ALA A 651 48.20 13.49 -9.73
N HIS A 652 48.78 13.17 -8.56
CA HIS A 652 49.87 14.00 -7.97
C HIS A 652 51.16 13.25 -7.67
N GLN A 653 51.30 11.94 -8.03
CA GLN A 653 52.49 11.13 -7.72
C GLN A 653 53.81 11.74 -8.23
N TYR A 654 53.79 12.57 -9.26
CA TYR A 654 54.97 13.19 -9.85
C TYR A 654 55.11 14.70 -9.47
N THR A 655 54.07 15.35 -9.05
CA THR A 655 54.06 16.80 -8.84
C THR A 655 54.12 17.24 -7.39
N ARG A 656 53.63 16.36 -6.46
CA ARG A 656 53.51 16.69 -5.02
C ARG A 656 54.45 15.86 -4.11
N PHE A 657 55.28 15.01 -4.70
CA PHE A 657 56.28 14.19 -3.97
C PHE A 657 57.67 14.53 -4.44
N ALA A 658 58.53 14.91 -3.50
CA ALA A 658 59.96 15.10 -3.76
C ALA A 658 60.66 13.73 -3.99
N ASP A 659 61.72 13.73 -4.78
CA ASP A 659 62.50 12.52 -4.94
C ASP A 659 63.18 12.13 -3.62
N TRP A 660 63.17 10.84 -3.31
CA TRP A 660 63.76 10.31 -2.04
C TRP A 660 65.28 10.46 -1.99
N ASP A 661 65.97 10.33 -3.10
CA ASP A 661 67.42 10.28 -3.21
C ASP A 661 68.02 11.60 -3.70
N ASP A 662 67.24 12.52 -4.32
CA ASP A 662 67.70 13.82 -4.82
C ASP A 662 67.36 14.99 -3.85
N PRO A 663 68.37 15.55 -3.14
CA PRO A 663 68.14 16.66 -2.22
C PRO A 663 67.76 17.97 -2.93
N ASN A 664 67.99 18.07 -4.25
CA ASN A 664 67.68 19.28 -5.03
C ASN A 664 66.30 19.27 -5.64
N HIS A 665 65.64 18.11 -5.70
CA HIS A 665 64.29 17.98 -6.22
C HIS A 665 63.26 18.50 -5.21
N ARG A 666 62.63 19.62 -5.55
CA ARG A 666 61.56 20.26 -4.74
C ARG A 666 60.22 20.14 -5.43
N ALA A 667 59.27 19.48 -4.80
CA ALA A 667 57.89 19.42 -5.27
C ALA A 667 57.11 20.65 -4.75
N ALA A 668 56.28 21.25 -5.60
CA ALA A 668 55.35 22.30 -5.20
C ALA A 668 54.30 21.75 -4.23
N ASN A 669 54.04 22.49 -3.13
CA ASN A 669 53.10 22.03 -2.09
C ASN A 669 53.32 20.57 -1.66
N MET A 670 54.56 20.25 -1.31
CA MET A 670 55.04 18.90 -1.06
C MET A 670 54.28 18.20 0.07
N VAL A 671 53.73 17.00 -0.20
CA VAL A 671 53.04 16.14 0.77
C VAL A 671 53.90 15.00 1.28
N GLY A 672 55.04 14.71 0.63
CA GLY A 672 55.93 13.65 1.02
C GLY A 672 57.04 13.40 0.01
N TYR A 673 57.61 12.20 0.08
CA TYR A 673 58.71 11.75 -0.77
C TYR A 673 58.33 10.51 -1.54
N ARG A 674 58.86 10.35 -2.77
CA ARG A 674 58.65 9.20 -3.66
C ARG A 674 60.02 8.52 -3.90
N ARG A 675 60.08 7.25 -3.65
CA ARG A 675 61.27 6.42 -3.93
C ARG A 675 60.96 5.47 -5.10
N ASN A 676 61.78 5.55 -6.13
CA ASN A 676 61.76 4.65 -7.25
C ASN A 676 62.54 3.35 -6.89
N PRO A 677 62.20 2.19 -7.51
CA PRO A 677 62.93 0.95 -7.29
C PRO A 677 64.39 1.11 -7.77
N LYS A 678 65.37 0.67 -6.97
CA LYS A 678 66.78 0.82 -7.26
C LYS A 678 67.39 -0.41 -7.99
N THR A 679 66.74 -1.55 -7.93
CA THR A 679 67.19 -2.81 -8.55
C THR A 679 65.99 -3.52 -9.20
N ASN A 680 66.29 -4.41 -10.15
CA ASN A 680 65.27 -5.24 -10.81
C ASN A 680 64.55 -6.21 -9.83
N SER A 681 65.04 -6.35 -8.63
CA SER A 681 64.45 -7.16 -7.54
C SER A 681 63.50 -6.35 -6.64
N GLU A 682 63.51 -5.01 -6.67
CA GLU A 682 62.55 -4.15 -6.00
C GLU A 682 61.40 -3.88 -6.96
N THR A 683 60.23 -4.47 -6.67
CA THR A 683 59.04 -4.22 -7.47
C THR A 683 58.21 -3.08 -6.87
N GLY A 684 58.04 -1.97 -7.64
CA GLY A 684 57.11 -0.89 -7.35
C GLY A 684 57.68 0.32 -6.62
N VAL A 685 56.95 1.42 -6.74
CA VAL A 685 57.23 2.72 -6.14
C VAL A 685 56.79 2.74 -4.67
N THR A 686 57.59 3.39 -3.81
CA THR A 686 57.18 3.60 -2.41
C THR A 686 56.98 5.10 -2.13
N PHE A 687 55.88 5.44 -1.48
CA PHE A 687 55.57 6.81 -1.08
C PHE A 687 55.73 6.98 0.46
N PHE A 688 56.40 8.03 0.88
CA PHE A 688 56.60 8.39 2.28
C PHE A 688 55.84 9.69 2.53
N VAL A 689 54.62 9.60 3.05
CA VAL A 689 53.69 10.74 3.24
C VAL A 689 53.89 11.36 4.60
N LEU A 690 54.14 12.67 4.64
CA LEU A 690 54.25 13.44 5.89
C LEU A 690 52.89 13.51 6.61
N PRO A 691 52.85 13.68 7.96
CA PRO A 691 51.59 13.73 8.69
C PRO A 691 50.66 14.86 8.21
N GLU A 692 51.17 16.04 7.86
CA GLU A 692 50.42 17.14 7.30
C GLU A 692 49.90 16.81 5.91
N GLY A 693 50.74 16.21 5.05
CA GLY A 693 50.35 15.75 3.72
C GLY A 693 49.25 14.70 3.79
N TRP A 694 49.29 13.78 4.77
CA TRP A 694 48.25 12.81 4.98
C TRP A 694 46.89 13.44 5.34
N ARG A 695 46.89 14.47 6.22
CA ARG A 695 45.69 15.25 6.56
C ARG A 695 45.12 15.98 5.36
N GLU A 696 46.00 16.50 4.48
CA GLU A 696 45.56 17.12 3.24
C GLU A 696 44.95 16.11 2.27
N ILE A 697 45.57 14.95 2.05
CA ILE A 697 45.07 13.88 1.20
C ILE A 697 43.69 13.40 1.68
N THR A 698 43.49 13.36 3.01
CA THR A 698 42.28 12.89 3.66
C THR A 698 41.37 14.01 4.15
N VAL A 699 41.46 15.23 3.54
CA VAL A 699 40.65 16.36 3.92
C VAL A 699 39.14 16.03 3.91
N GLY A 700 38.42 16.42 4.97
CA GLY A 700 37.01 16.09 5.15
C GLY A 700 36.74 14.66 5.65
N ARG A 701 37.80 13.90 5.97
CA ARG A 701 37.73 12.53 6.53
C ARG A 701 38.50 12.44 7.86
N ASP A 702 38.19 11.42 8.65
CA ASP A 702 39.03 11.08 9.80
C ASP A 702 40.35 10.47 9.30
N TYR A 703 41.44 11.22 9.41
CA TYR A 703 42.76 10.82 8.94
C TYR A 703 43.32 9.57 9.63
N ARG A 704 42.89 9.28 10.87
CA ARG A 704 43.29 8.08 11.61
C ARG A 704 42.59 6.85 11.06
N LYS A 705 41.27 6.97 10.88
CA LYS A 705 40.46 5.90 10.25
C LYS A 705 40.92 5.65 8.82
N ALA A 706 41.20 6.71 8.04
CA ALA A 706 41.75 6.58 6.68
C ALA A 706 43.08 5.82 6.63
N ALA A 707 43.97 6.02 7.63
CA ALA A 707 45.20 5.27 7.69
C ALA A 707 44.99 3.79 8.04
N LEU A 708 44.03 3.48 8.91
CA LEU A 708 43.66 2.08 9.19
C LEU A 708 43.10 1.38 7.96
N LEU A 709 42.21 2.03 7.23
CA LEU A 709 41.65 1.53 5.95
C LEU A 709 42.76 1.26 4.92
N ALA A 710 43.75 2.17 4.83
CA ALA A 710 44.91 1.95 3.94
C ALA A 710 45.79 0.80 4.38
N VAL A 711 45.85 0.49 5.66
CA VAL A 711 46.53 -0.73 6.19
C VAL A 711 45.73 -1.99 5.82
N GLU A 712 44.42 -1.98 6.05
CA GLU A 712 43.52 -3.10 5.75
C GLU A 712 43.56 -3.47 4.26
N ASN A 713 43.69 -2.46 3.39
CA ASN A 713 43.80 -2.64 1.93
C ASN A 713 45.28 -2.94 1.49
N GLY A 714 46.19 -3.13 2.41
CA GLY A 714 47.56 -3.45 2.09
C GLY A 714 48.37 -2.34 1.40
N TRP A 715 47.87 -1.11 1.42
CA TRP A 715 48.55 0.07 0.88
C TRP A 715 49.64 0.56 1.83
N ILE A 716 49.41 0.48 3.15
CA ILE A 716 50.38 0.80 4.18
C ILE A 716 50.88 -0.50 4.81
N GLY A 717 52.20 -0.73 4.70
CA GLY A 717 52.86 -1.86 5.33
C GLY A 717 53.04 -1.63 6.83
N CYS A 718 52.39 -2.43 7.68
CA CYS A 718 52.50 -2.38 9.13
C CYS A 718 53.20 -3.59 9.66
N ARG A 719 54.31 -3.41 10.43
CA ARG A 719 54.98 -4.53 11.15
C ARG A 719 54.40 -4.75 12.54
N ASP A 720 53.86 -3.71 13.18
CA ASP A 720 53.28 -3.79 14.52
C ASP A 720 51.75 -3.51 14.44
N LYS A 721 50.93 -4.37 15.06
CA LYS A 721 49.47 -4.17 15.13
C LYS A 721 49.13 -2.79 15.68
N GLY A 722 48.43 -1.97 14.88
CA GLY A 722 47.91 -0.67 15.27
C GLY A 722 48.80 0.55 14.99
N LYS A 723 50.03 0.39 14.49
CA LYS A 723 50.89 1.52 14.12
C LYS A 723 50.81 1.77 12.62
N THR A 724 50.19 2.89 12.23
CA THR A 724 50.04 3.33 10.84
C THR A 724 51.22 4.20 10.34
N GLN A 725 52.09 4.67 11.24
CA GLN A 725 53.24 5.52 10.94
C GLN A 725 54.54 4.82 11.29
N LYS A 726 55.58 5.13 10.53
CA LYS A 726 56.95 4.66 10.74
C LYS A 726 57.92 5.86 10.82
N THR A 727 58.92 5.82 11.75
CA THR A 727 59.98 6.78 11.76
C THR A 727 61.08 6.33 10.80
N VAL A 728 61.40 7.14 9.81
CA VAL A 728 62.36 6.83 8.75
C VAL A 728 63.35 8.01 8.61
N LYS A 729 64.62 7.69 8.46
CA LYS A 729 65.64 8.68 8.13
C LYS A 729 65.57 8.93 6.63
N ILE A 730 65.22 10.15 6.26
CA ILE A 730 65.07 10.58 4.85
C ILE A 730 66.47 11.04 4.38
N PRO A 731 67.11 10.43 3.37
CA PRO A 731 68.45 10.74 2.97
C PRO A 731 68.65 12.18 2.56
N CYS A 732 67.75 12.73 1.74
CA CYS A 732 67.82 14.11 1.26
C CYS A 732 67.60 15.20 2.38
N VAL A 733 67.07 14.80 3.55
CA VAL A 733 66.85 15.73 4.69
C VAL A 733 67.80 15.50 5.82
N GLY A 734 68.44 14.30 5.89
CA GLY A 734 69.37 13.93 6.94
C GLY A 734 68.76 13.69 8.34
N LYS A 735 67.45 13.84 8.50
CA LYS A 735 66.73 13.75 9.78
C LYS A 735 65.74 12.58 9.78
N ALA A 736 65.46 12.02 10.95
CA ALA A 736 64.41 11.03 11.13
C ALA A 736 63.04 11.70 11.27
N VAL A 737 62.09 11.31 10.45
CA VAL A 737 60.73 11.89 10.38
C VAL A 737 59.68 10.77 10.46
N LYS A 738 58.56 11.03 11.12
CA LYS A 738 57.40 10.15 11.12
C LYS A 738 56.65 10.27 9.80
N VAL A 739 56.38 9.17 9.12
CA VAL A 739 55.69 9.13 7.83
C VAL A 739 54.74 7.96 7.73
N TYR A 740 53.75 8.06 6.88
CA TYR A 740 52.98 6.94 6.38
C TYR A 740 53.72 6.35 5.17
N VAL A 741 53.92 5.04 5.14
CA VAL A 741 54.68 4.39 4.06
C VAL A 741 53.69 3.59 3.21
N LEU A 742 53.45 4.08 2.00
CA LEU A 742 52.51 3.46 1.05
C LEU A 742 53.28 2.79 -0.09
N SER A 743 52.80 1.62 -0.47
CA SER A 743 53.24 0.91 -1.67
C SER A 743 52.54 1.41 -2.94
N ASP A 744 53.06 1.00 -4.09
CA ASP A 744 52.47 1.20 -5.43
C ASP A 744 51.03 0.60 -5.58
N ARG A 745 50.62 -0.30 -4.71
CA ARG A 745 49.26 -0.84 -4.64
C ARG A 745 48.18 0.25 -4.57
N VAL A 746 48.51 1.41 -4.03
CA VAL A 746 47.62 2.57 -4.00
C VAL A 746 47.25 3.08 -5.42
N LEU A 747 48.08 2.79 -6.43
CA LEU A 747 47.90 3.16 -7.83
C LEU A 747 47.25 2.05 -8.67
N ALA A 748 47.21 0.80 -8.18
CA ALA A 748 46.62 -0.33 -8.91
C ALA A 748 45.11 -0.18 -9.00
N ASP A 749 44.52 -0.40 -10.16
CA ASP A 749 43.09 -0.49 -10.36
C ASP A 749 42.53 -1.76 -9.70
N ASP A 750 41.32 -1.68 -9.14
CA ASP A 750 40.58 -2.83 -8.59
C ASP A 750 40.03 -3.75 -9.71
N ALA A 751 40.87 -4.12 -10.68
CA ALA A 751 40.54 -5.14 -11.66
C ALA A 751 41.08 -6.49 -11.17
N GLY A 752 40.31 -7.19 -10.36
CA GLY A 752 40.63 -8.56 -9.98
C GLY A 752 40.15 -8.90 -8.57
N GLU A 753 39.14 -9.74 -8.48
CA GLU A 753 38.83 -10.53 -7.30
C GLU A 753 40.10 -11.19 -6.72
N PRO A 754 40.20 -11.35 -5.40
CA PRO A 754 41.28 -12.19 -4.87
C PRO A 754 41.10 -13.63 -5.37
N GLY A 755 41.83 -13.96 -6.40
CA GLY A 755 41.93 -15.31 -6.92
C GLY A 755 42.30 -16.28 -5.79
N ASP A 756 41.51 -17.31 -5.70
CA ASP A 756 41.69 -18.50 -4.90
C ASP A 756 43.07 -19.13 -5.21
N THR A 757 44.09 -18.74 -4.44
CA THR A 757 45.40 -19.39 -4.47
C THR A 757 45.49 -20.41 -3.35
N THR A 758 44.63 -21.45 -3.43
CA THR A 758 44.89 -22.71 -2.70
C THR A 758 44.40 -23.91 -3.52
N ALA A 759 45.15 -24.22 -4.57
CA ALA A 759 45.17 -25.58 -5.12
C ALA A 759 46.45 -25.74 -5.92
N ASN A 760 47.53 -26.10 -5.23
CA ASN A 760 48.57 -27.00 -5.74
C ASN A 760 49.62 -27.21 -4.64
N ASN A 761 49.40 -28.23 -3.85
CA ASN A 761 50.46 -29.15 -3.40
C ASN A 761 49.81 -30.34 -2.67
N ALA A 762 50.05 -31.50 -3.31
CA ALA A 762 49.83 -32.90 -2.96
C ALA A 762 48.51 -33.51 -3.40
#